data_737a48ae38ea2128dff9b4b03bd6f2fb
#
_entry.id   737a48ae38ea2128dff9b4b03bd6f2fb
#
_cell.length_a   1.000
_cell.length_b   1.000
_cell.length_c   1.000
_cell.angle_alpha   90.00
_cell.angle_beta   90.00
_cell.angle_gamma   90.00
#
_symmetry.space_group_name_H-M   'P 1'
#
loop_
_entity.id
_entity.type
_entity.pdbx_description
1 polymer ?
#
loop_
_entity_poly.entity_id
_entity_poly.type
_entity_poly.pdbx_seq_one_letter_code
_entity_poly.pdbx_strand_id
1 'polypeptide(L)'
;MMKEIKRLWRGSRRRSLLKMVGAALLMAVPCMASAQTGVITDEIVGKAKAIVSRMTLEEKVDYMGGDKDGFSVRAIPRLGLPAVKMADGPQGMRNNVKSTLYPCGILSAASWNRDLVHKLGNALGTDFHSYGIGFLLGPGVNIYRSPMNGRNFEYFGEDPYLASETALAYVLGVQEKGVIATIKHFALNNEEWDRHRVSSNADERTMEEIYFPTFRKAIEKGLVGAVMNSYNLVNGIHASENPWLLRTKLRDEWGFRGVLMSDWGSTYGNGYESAVGGLDLEMPHGTFMNRETLIPLVKNGVLPEAVIDEHVQHIVQTLLAFNLLDKPLAVSHPKDSDWPESRQTALEMAREGIVLLKNDGALPLKGRTAVIGPNADIIVKGGGSGEVNPFHAVTLWQGLHKADRKAQVISNAQWMPHTPLVWKAQYFANKELKGQPVLEREEKELNQHWTANAPDVSMKRTDFSARWTTHYTPAADFKAMLTARGDDGFRVFVDGQKVIDDWRDQGVLTRRALVDLKKGHDYTIVMEYYQKDGDAEAALSLDTFNPAGLSKILDKYDNVIVSVGFNHDTEGEGFDRPFALDNVQQQLISLAASSGKKVTVVINSGGGVEMKPWLDKVNAVVMAWYPGQEGGTALAEILTGKIAPSGKLPVSIEAKWEDNPDAKSYYENEKTKGRVLYSEGIFTGYRGYDRNGVKPLFPFGFGLSYTTFAYSNLSVTKTGANEVAVSFDVTNTGKRAGKEVAELYVHQQKCSVPRPEKELKGYEKIELKPGQKQRVTIKLGEEAFHFYDVTKHRFVVEPGAFDILVGGSSADLPLKATVNL
;
A
#
# COMPACT_ATOMS: atom_id res chain seq x y z
N MET A 1 27.04 53.32 30.66
CA MET A 1 26.84 52.31 31.69
C MET A 1 27.02 50.90 31.09
N MET A 2 28.11 50.72 30.40
CA MET A 2 28.54 49.49 29.74
C MET A 2 30.05 49.49 29.53
N LYS A 3 30.81 49.79 30.61
CA LYS A 3 32.29 49.89 30.57
C LYS A 3 32.97 49.48 31.87
N GLU A 4 32.35 48.71 32.78
CA GLU A 4 32.97 48.44 34.10
C GLU A 4 32.86 46.97 34.62
N ILE A 5 32.76 45.97 33.75
CA ILE A 5 32.89 44.56 34.19
C ILE A 5 33.94 43.83 33.30
N LYS A 6 35.12 44.47 33.15
CA LYS A 6 36.29 43.80 32.53
C LYS A 6 37.56 44.06 33.32
N ARG A 7 37.51 43.93 34.63
CA ARG A 7 38.73 43.93 35.46
C ARG A 7 38.41 43.18 36.74
N LEU A 8 38.80 41.94 36.82
CA LEU A 8 39.06 41.13 38.01
C LEU A 8 38.92 39.67 37.64
N TRP A 9 40.01 39.14 37.11
CA TRP A 9 40.42 37.75 37.27
C TRP A 9 41.74 37.54 36.55
N ARG A 10 42.82 38.01 37.25
CA ARG A 10 44.15 37.46 37.08
C ARG A 10 44.75 37.32 38.46
N GLY A 11 45.07 36.05 38.83
CA GLY A 11 46.08 35.86 39.88
C GLY A 11 45.75 34.76 40.88
N SER A 12 46.42 33.69 40.71
CA SER A 12 47.24 32.91 41.63
C SER A 12 46.80 31.48 41.93
N ARG A 13 47.78 30.67 41.65
CA ARG A 13 47.86 29.23 42.02
C ARG A 13 47.97 29.10 43.52
N ARG A 14 47.34 28.03 44.11
CA ARG A 14 48.08 27.00 44.89
C ARG A 14 47.12 25.90 45.46
N ARG A 15 47.67 24.70 45.51
CA ARG A 15 47.14 23.40 45.96
C ARG A 15 46.60 23.41 47.38
N SER A 16 45.56 22.56 47.62
CA SER A 16 45.62 21.50 48.65
C SER A 16 44.33 20.69 48.66
N LEU A 17 44.48 19.33 48.88
CA LEU A 17 43.44 18.36 49.16
C LEU A 17 42.57 18.76 50.37
N LEU A 18 41.29 18.48 50.35
CA LEU A 18 40.58 17.80 51.43
C LEU A 18 39.20 17.30 50.98
N LYS A 19 38.89 16.10 51.41
CA LYS A 19 37.61 15.42 51.28
C LYS A 19 36.49 16.25 51.92
N MET A 20 35.35 16.32 51.26
CA MET A 20 34.05 16.35 51.96
C MET A 20 32.92 15.96 51.07
N VAL A 21 32.07 15.06 51.60
CA VAL A 21 30.74 14.66 51.22
C VAL A 21 29.89 15.91 50.97
N GLY A 22 29.38 16.06 49.76
CA GLY A 22 28.44 17.11 49.40
C GLY A 22 27.21 16.49 48.71
N ALA A 23 26.11 16.60 49.37
CA ALA A 23 24.79 16.17 48.93
C ALA A 23 24.48 16.60 47.48
N ALA A 24 24.29 15.72 46.58
CA ALA A 24 23.69 15.98 45.28
C ALA A 24 22.20 16.32 45.49
N LEU A 25 21.89 17.61 45.39
CA LEU A 25 20.53 18.09 45.14
C LEU A 25 20.13 17.60 43.74
N LEU A 26 19.51 16.45 43.64
CA LEU A 26 18.73 16.07 42.48
C LEU A 26 17.55 17.07 42.41
N MET A 27 17.66 18.09 41.58
CA MET A 27 16.46 18.73 41.05
C MET A 27 15.75 17.67 40.20
N ALA A 28 14.74 17.04 40.81
CA ALA A 28 13.71 16.34 40.09
C ALA A 28 12.96 17.38 39.23
N VAL A 29 13.39 17.51 37.96
CA VAL A 29 12.49 18.05 36.95
C VAL A 29 11.35 17.01 36.89
N PRO A 30 10.10 17.38 37.20
CA PRO A 30 9.01 16.48 36.90
C PRO A 30 9.02 16.28 35.40
N CYS A 31 9.49 15.12 34.94
CA CYS A 31 9.15 14.61 33.64
C CYS A 31 7.62 14.43 33.68
N MET A 32 6.89 15.47 33.24
CA MET A 32 5.52 15.26 32.81
C MET A 32 5.64 14.28 31.64
N ALA A 33 5.56 12.99 31.97
CA ALA A 33 5.23 11.99 30.97
C ALA A 33 3.89 12.47 30.39
N SER A 34 3.93 13.03 29.19
CA SER A 34 2.71 13.22 28.41
C SER A 34 2.06 11.85 28.35
N ALA A 35 0.88 11.70 28.93
CA ALA A 35 0.13 10.46 28.86
C ALA A 35 0.06 10.08 27.37
N GLN A 36 0.53 8.88 27.04
CA GLN A 36 0.54 8.40 25.66
C GLN A 36 -0.91 8.43 25.16
N THR A 37 -1.17 9.21 24.12
CA THR A 37 -2.51 9.33 23.53
C THR A 37 -2.95 7.95 23.03
N GLY A 38 -4.22 7.57 23.28
CA GLY A 38 -4.77 6.30 22.80
C GLY A 38 -4.71 5.14 23.82
N VAL A 39 -4.06 5.31 24.98
CA VAL A 39 -4.06 4.27 26.03
C VAL A 39 -5.44 4.17 26.67
N ILE A 40 -6.13 3.05 26.52
CA ILE A 40 -7.44 2.79 27.15
C ILE A 40 -7.23 2.23 28.56
N THR A 41 -7.23 3.12 29.55
CA THR A 41 -7.10 2.79 30.98
C THR A 41 -8.43 2.33 31.58
N ASP A 42 -8.40 1.71 32.76
CA ASP A 42 -9.63 1.33 33.48
C ASP A 42 -10.45 2.54 33.91
N GLU A 43 -9.83 3.69 34.13
CA GLU A 43 -10.53 4.96 34.36
C GLU A 43 -11.36 5.38 33.14
N ILE A 44 -10.76 5.29 31.93
CA ILE A 44 -11.45 5.59 30.67
C ILE A 44 -12.61 4.62 30.47
N VAL A 45 -12.41 3.33 30.72
CA VAL A 45 -13.47 2.31 30.66
C VAL A 45 -14.60 2.64 31.61
N GLY A 46 -14.29 3.05 32.86
CA GLY A 46 -15.29 3.48 33.83
C GLY A 46 -16.11 4.70 33.36
N LYS A 47 -15.44 5.70 32.78
CA LYS A 47 -16.10 6.87 32.15
C LYS A 47 -17.00 6.46 30.98
N ALA A 48 -16.52 5.57 30.11
CA ALA A 48 -17.30 5.07 28.99
C ALA A 48 -18.58 4.36 29.46
N LYS A 49 -18.48 3.44 30.43
CA LYS A 49 -19.63 2.76 31.03
C LYS A 49 -20.66 3.75 31.60
N ALA A 50 -20.20 4.79 32.28
CA ALA A 50 -21.07 5.82 32.82
C ALA A 50 -21.80 6.64 31.75
N ILE A 51 -21.18 6.84 30.58
CA ILE A 51 -21.83 7.47 29.42
C ILE A 51 -22.85 6.49 28.81
N VAL A 52 -22.47 5.26 28.53
CA VAL A 52 -23.32 4.22 27.88
C VAL A 52 -24.56 3.94 28.72
N SER A 53 -24.45 3.90 30.08
CA SER A 53 -25.60 3.68 30.95
C SER A 53 -26.66 4.80 30.89
N ARG A 54 -26.34 5.96 30.32
CA ARG A 54 -27.27 7.08 30.13
C ARG A 54 -27.90 7.10 28.73
N MET A 55 -27.45 6.22 27.81
CA MET A 55 -28.04 6.10 26.49
C MET A 55 -29.33 5.26 26.54
N THR A 56 -30.29 5.59 25.68
CA THR A 56 -31.44 4.70 25.42
C THR A 56 -31.00 3.54 24.54
N LEU A 57 -31.77 2.46 24.50
CA LEU A 57 -31.46 1.33 23.62
C LEU A 57 -31.40 1.75 22.12
N GLU A 58 -32.28 2.65 21.72
CA GLU A 58 -32.32 3.22 20.38
C GLU A 58 -31.04 4.02 20.07
N GLU A 59 -30.57 4.85 21.01
CA GLU A 59 -29.32 5.60 20.86
C GLU A 59 -28.09 4.68 20.78
N LYS A 60 -28.06 3.61 21.58
CA LYS A 60 -27.01 2.60 21.56
C LYS A 60 -26.93 1.92 20.19
N VAL A 61 -28.07 1.43 19.69
CA VAL A 61 -28.13 0.75 18.40
C VAL A 61 -27.77 1.70 17.26
N ASP A 62 -28.26 2.93 17.26
CA ASP A 62 -27.89 3.93 16.25
C ASP A 62 -26.38 4.24 16.27
N TYR A 63 -25.76 4.22 17.46
CA TYR A 63 -24.33 4.52 17.61
C TYR A 63 -23.41 3.41 17.07
N MET A 64 -23.94 2.20 16.87
CA MET A 64 -23.28 1.07 16.25
C MET A 64 -23.28 1.16 14.71
N GLY A 65 -23.88 2.17 14.10
CA GLY A 65 -23.87 2.44 12.67
C GLY A 65 -23.28 3.80 12.34
N GLY A 66 -22.63 3.91 11.17
CA GLY A 66 -22.12 5.20 10.65
C GLY A 66 -23.25 6.21 10.41
N ASP A 67 -22.91 7.50 10.38
CA ASP A 67 -23.86 8.60 10.14
C ASP A 67 -24.22 8.73 8.65
N LYS A 68 -25.15 9.64 8.34
CA LYS A 68 -25.71 9.88 6.99
C LYS A 68 -24.66 10.23 5.92
N ASP A 69 -23.55 10.82 6.33
CA ASP A 69 -22.43 11.13 5.43
C ASP A 69 -21.57 9.89 5.08
N GLY A 70 -21.81 8.75 5.74
CA GLY A 70 -21.07 7.49 5.54
C GLY A 70 -19.64 7.50 6.06
N PHE A 71 -19.19 8.60 6.69
CA PHE A 71 -17.81 8.80 7.16
C PHE A 71 -17.73 9.43 8.56
N SER A 72 -18.71 9.16 9.43
CA SER A 72 -18.70 9.68 10.80
C SER A 72 -19.29 8.67 11.79
N VAL A 73 -18.74 8.63 13.00
CA VAL A 73 -19.46 8.15 14.17
C VAL A 73 -20.52 9.18 14.49
N ARG A 74 -21.74 8.74 14.76
CA ARG A 74 -22.90 9.61 14.99
C ARG A 74 -22.75 10.48 16.24
N ALA A 75 -23.33 11.67 16.23
CA ALA A 75 -23.48 12.50 17.41
C ALA A 75 -24.65 12.02 18.28
N ILE A 76 -24.52 12.21 19.61
CA ILE A 76 -25.66 12.15 20.54
C ILE A 76 -25.71 13.48 21.31
N PRO A 77 -26.36 14.53 20.74
CA PRO A 77 -26.32 15.88 21.29
C PRO A 77 -26.86 15.96 22.72
N ARG A 78 -27.88 15.15 23.07
CA ARG A 78 -28.44 15.06 24.43
C ARG A 78 -27.41 14.70 25.50
N LEU A 79 -26.38 13.93 25.11
CA LEU A 79 -25.31 13.51 26.03
C LEU A 79 -24.02 14.33 25.83
N GLY A 80 -24.04 15.30 24.90
CA GLY A 80 -22.85 16.09 24.57
C GLY A 80 -21.81 15.35 23.74
N LEU A 81 -22.18 14.24 23.10
CA LEU A 81 -21.27 13.47 22.24
C LEU A 81 -21.26 14.07 20.84
N PRO A 82 -20.14 14.58 20.35
CA PRO A 82 -20.01 15.09 19.00
C PRO A 82 -19.96 13.97 17.96
N ALA A 83 -20.26 14.29 16.69
CA ALA A 83 -19.88 13.44 15.58
C ALA A 83 -18.35 13.42 15.43
N VAL A 84 -17.76 12.26 15.16
CA VAL A 84 -16.33 12.12 14.93
C VAL A 84 -16.11 11.61 13.52
N LYS A 85 -15.46 12.46 12.69
CA LYS A 85 -15.22 12.19 11.28
C LYS A 85 -14.10 11.20 11.05
N MET A 86 -14.22 10.45 9.99
CA MET A 86 -13.17 9.57 9.47
C MET A 86 -12.94 9.83 7.97
N ALA A 87 -11.77 9.46 7.48
CA ALA A 87 -11.47 9.57 6.06
C ALA A 87 -10.53 8.47 5.60
N ASP A 88 -10.69 8.04 4.34
CA ASP A 88 -9.70 7.24 3.65
C ASP A 88 -8.39 7.99 3.51
N GLY A 89 -7.30 7.23 3.42
CA GLY A 89 -6.04 7.84 3.10
C GLY A 89 -4.80 7.25 3.73
N PRO A 90 -4.45 5.98 3.48
CA PRO A 90 -3.19 5.42 3.95
C PRO A 90 -1.95 6.15 3.39
N GLN A 91 -2.12 6.91 2.31
CA GLN A 91 -1.06 7.70 1.67
C GLN A 91 -1.45 9.19 1.47
N GLY A 92 -2.38 9.71 2.28
CA GLY A 92 -2.90 11.09 2.24
C GLY A 92 -4.42 11.11 2.27
N MET A 93 -5.00 12.20 2.72
CA MET A 93 -6.45 12.27 2.89
C MET A 93 -7.17 12.30 1.54
N ARG A 94 -8.19 11.46 1.39
CA ARG A 94 -9.09 11.38 0.25
C ARG A 94 -10.35 12.26 0.48
N ASN A 95 -11.54 11.73 0.32
CA ASN A 95 -12.85 12.31 0.61
C ASN A 95 -13.09 13.68 -0.05
N ASN A 96 -12.85 13.76 -1.39
CA ASN A 96 -13.14 14.92 -2.23
C ASN A 96 -12.43 16.23 -1.82
N VAL A 97 -11.30 16.12 -1.15
CA VAL A 97 -10.43 17.27 -0.82
C VAL A 97 -9.08 17.12 -1.49
N LYS A 98 -8.35 18.23 -1.61
CA LYS A 98 -6.93 18.18 -1.92
C LYS A 98 -6.15 17.96 -0.64
N SER A 99 -5.12 17.11 -0.70
CA SER A 99 -4.20 16.90 0.42
C SER A 99 -2.80 16.56 -0.07
N THR A 100 -1.84 16.40 0.84
CA THR A 100 -0.52 15.87 0.50
C THR A 100 -0.66 14.44 -0.01
N LEU A 101 -0.14 14.16 -1.21
CA LEU A 101 0.01 12.79 -1.72
C LEU A 101 1.37 12.25 -1.31
N TYR A 102 1.40 11.43 -0.26
CA TYR A 102 2.60 10.72 0.17
C TYR A 102 2.90 9.52 -0.71
N PRO A 103 4.15 9.01 -0.69
CA PRO A 103 4.46 7.72 -1.29
C PRO A 103 3.61 6.58 -0.71
N CYS A 104 3.34 5.59 -1.54
CA CYS A 104 2.50 4.43 -1.20
C CYS A 104 3.13 3.52 -0.13
N GLY A 105 2.32 2.62 0.44
CA GLY A 105 2.72 1.73 1.54
C GLY A 105 3.92 0.86 1.20
N ILE A 106 3.92 0.20 0.03
CA ILE A 106 5.02 -0.67 -0.38
C ILE A 106 6.34 0.09 -0.59
N LEU A 107 6.29 1.35 -1.06
CA LEU A 107 7.45 2.22 -1.13
C LEU A 107 7.96 2.58 0.28
N SER A 108 7.04 2.83 1.21
CA SER A 108 7.40 3.11 2.61
C SER A 108 8.13 1.92 3.25
N ALA A 109 7.67 0.69 2.99
CA ALA A 109 8.38 -0.52 3.39
C ALA A 109 9.73 -0.68 2.67
N ALA A 110 9.81 -0.34 1.38
CA ALA A 110 11.05 -0.35 0.60
C ALA A 110 12.11 0.63 1.10
N SER A 111 11.73 1.60 1.94
CA SER A 111 12.69 2.47 2.62
C SER A 111 13.49 1.74 3.71
N TRP A 112 12.94 0.70 4.33
CA TRP A 112 13.53 -0.02 5.47
C TRP A 112 13.96 0.92 6.60
N ASN A 113 13.23 2.02 6.80
CA ASN A 113 13.58 3.08 7.74
C ASN A 113 12.41 3.39 8.67
N ARG A 114 12.43 2.79 9.87
CA ARG A 114 11.38 2.95 10.89
C ARG A 114 11.16 4.40 11.29
N ASP A 115 12.24 5.15 11.47
CA ASP A 115 12.18 6.56 11.91
C ASP A 115 11.53 7.43 10.85
N LEU A 116 11.82 7.16 9.56
CA LEU A 116 11.21 7.90 8.46
C LEU A 116 9.72 7.51 8.29
N VAL A 117 9.37 6.24 8.50
CA VAL A 117 7.95 5.80 8.50
C VAL A 117 7.19 6.41 9.68
N HIS A 118 7.80 6.50 10.86
CA HIS A 118 7.21 7.21 11.99
C HIS A 118 6.98 8.70 11.68
N LYS A 119 7.98 9.36 11.07
CA LYS A 119 7.85 10.73 10.58
C LYS A 119 6.72 10.89 9.55
N LEU A 120 6.55 9.90 8.64
CA LEU A 120 5.44 9.85 7.70
C LEU A 120 4.09 9.75 8.43
N GLY A 121 3.97 8.86 9.40
CA GLY A 121 2.79 8.74 10.25
C GLY A 121 2.45 10.05 10.97
N ASN A 122 3.46 10.73 11.50
CA ASN A 122 3.31 12.05 12.12
C ASN A 122 2.80 13.12 11.15
N ALA A 123 3.30 13.14 9.91
CA ALA A 123 2.85 14.08 8.89
C ALA A 123 1.40 13.80 8.48
N LEU A 124 1.05 12.52 8.26
CA LEU A 124 -0.33 12.09 8.00
C LEU A 124 -1.27 12.47 9.15
N GLY A 125 -0.90 12.16 10.39
CA GLY A 125 -1.69 12.53 11.56
C GLY A 125 -1.88 14.05 11.68
N THR A 126 -0.87 14.85 11.36
CA THR A 126 -0.96 16.32 11.34
C THR A 126 -1.94 16.79 10.27
N ASP A 127 -1.86 16.23 9.05
CA ASP A 127 -2.78 16.57 7.97
C ASP A 127 -4.22 16.23 8.38
N PHE A 128 -4.51 15.00 8.80
CA PHE A 128 -5.85 14.55 9.20
C PHE A 128 -6.44 15.36 10.35
N HIS A 129 -5.64 15.57 11.41
CA HIS A 129 -6.06 16.41 12.54
C HIS A 129 -6.43 17.83 12.07
N SER A 130 -5.64 18.41 11.16
CA SER A 130 -5.86 19.76 10.65
C SER A 130 -7.13 19.90 9.79
N TYR A 131 -7.60 18.82 9.20
CA TYR A 131 -8.90 18.74 8.51
C TYR A 131 -10.09 18.44 9.44
N GLY A 132 -9.83 18.27 10.72
CA GLY A 132 -10.85 17.91 11.69
C GLY A 132 -11.29 16.44 11.64
N ILE A 133 -10.39 15.56 11.18
CA ILE A 133 -10.65 14.10 11.04
C ILE A 133 -10.08 13.38 12.23
N GLY A 134 -10.92 12.61 12.93
CA GLY A 134 -10.56 11.83 14.12
C GLY A 134 -10.06 10.42 13.82
N PHE A 135 -10.47 9.80 12.70
CA PHE A 135 -10.00 8.48 12.25
C PHE A 135 -9.31 8.55 10.90
N LEU A 136 -8.10 8.08 10.82
CA LEU A 136 -7.42 7.76 9.58
C LEU A 136 -7.68 6.28 9.27
N LEU A 137 -8.36 5.98 8.14
CA LEU A 137 -8.66 4.61 7.70
C LEU A 137 -7.44 3.99 7.02
N GLY A 138 -6.45 3.67 7.84
CA GLY A 138 -5.15 3.11 7.48
C GLY A 138 -4.26 2.90 8.72
N PRO A 139 -3.16 2.16 8.58
CA PRO A 139 -2.60 1.61 7.33
C PRO A 139 -3.30 0.33 6.85
N GLY A 140 -3.24 0.07 5.53
CA GLY A 140 -3.46 -1.24 4.96
C GLY A 140 -2.22 -2.12 5.17
N VAL A 141 -2.39 -3.38 5.65
CA VAL A 141 -1.24 -4.20 6.08
C VAL A 141 -1.32 -5.66 5.64
N ASN A 142 -2.20 -5.98 4.69
CA ASN A 142 -2.30 -7.35 4.21
C ASN A 142 -0.97 -7.78 3.57
N ILE A 143 -0.59 -9.04 3.76
CA ILE A 143 0.67 -9.57 3.21
C ILE A 143 0.57 -9.65 1.68
N TYR A 144 1.62 -9.21 1.00
CA TYR A 144 1.78 -9.37 -0.44
C TYR A 144 1.92 -10.86 -0.78
N ARG A 145 0.87 -11.44 -1.33
CA ARG A 145 0.81 -12.86 -1.71
C ARG A 145 1.01 -13.05 -3.20
N SER A 146 0.41 -12.19 -4.01
CA SER A 146 0.48 -12.19 -5.47
C SER A 146 0.87 -10.82 -5.99
N PRO A 147 1.70 -10.70 -7.05
CA PRO A 147 1.96 -9.42 -7.68
C PRO A 147 0.72 -8.77 -8.29
N MET A 148 -0.33 -9.53 -8.54
CA MET A 148 -1.51 -9.07 -9.28
C MET A 148 -2.59 -8.42 -8.42
N ASN A 149 -2.56 -8.59 -7.09
CA ASN A 149 -3.52 -7.92 -6.22
C ASN A 149 -3.49 -6.40 -6.41
N GLY A 150 -4.62 -5.82 -6.79
CA GLY A 150 -4.74 -4.41 -7.15
C GLY A 150 -4.45 -3.42 -6.02
N ARG A 151 -4.45 -3.86 -4.74
CA ARG A 151 -4.16 -3.03 -3.57
C ARG A 151 -2.77 -3.24 -2.96
N ASN A 152 -1.91 -4.01 -3.60
CA ASN A 152 -0.54 -4.23 -3.11
C ASN A 152 0.23 -2.93 -2.81
N PHE A 153 -0.05 -1.84 -3.56
CA PHE A 153 0.59 -0.56 -3.33
C PHE A 153 0.31 0.03 -1.94
N GLU A 154 -0.82 -0.31 -1.31
CA GLU A 154 -1.18 0.16 0.02
C GLU A 154 -0.43 -0.59 1.13
N TYR A 155 0.06 -1.82 0.86
CA TYR A 155 0.57 -2.77 1.83
C TYR A 155 2.09 -2.69 2.01
N PHE A 156 2.66 -3.48 2.94
CA PHE A 156 4.05 -3.36 3.35
C PHE A 156 4.94 -4.53 2.92
N GLY A 157 4.51 -5.31 1.92
CA GLY A 157 5.31 -6.37 1.31
C GLY A 157 4.99 -7.78 1.81
N GLU A 158 5.91 -8.74 1.50
CA GLU A 158 5.69 -10.18 1.68
C GLU A 158 6.15 -10.71 3.04
N ASP A 159 6.93 -9.94 3.79
CA ASP A 159 7.52 -10.40 5.04
C ASP A 159 6.78 -9.84 6.26
N PRO A 160 6.26 -10.72 7.16
CA PRO A 160 5.50 -10.30 8.32
C PRO A 160 6.31 -9.49 9.34
N TYR A 161 7.65 -9.66 9.44
CA TYR A 161 8.48 -8.87 10.33
C TYR A 161 8.66 -7.44 9.81
N LEU A 162 9.04 -7.28 8.53
CA LEU A 162 9.17 -5.96 7.90
C LEU A 162 7.84 -5.21 7.90
N ALA A 163 6.74 -5.89 7.55
CA ALA A 163 5.41 -5.31 7.56
C ALA A 163 5.00 -4.85 8.98
N SER A 164 5.29 -5.67 10.00
CA SER A 164 4.96 -5.34 11.40
C SER A 164 5.75 -4.14 11.92
N GLU A 165 7.05 -4.05 11.62
CA GLU A 165 7.89 -2.91 12.01
C GLU A 165 7.43 -1.62 11.33
N THR A 166 7.09 -1.71 10.03
CA THR A 166 6.59 -0.57 9.25
C THR A 166 5.23 -0.10 9.75
N ALA A 167 4.30 -1.04 10.00
CA ALA A 167 2.97 -0.72 10.52
C ALA A 167 3.04 -0.09 11.92
N LEU A 168 3.87 -0.64 12.81
CA LEU A 168 4.06 -0.10 14.16
C LEU A 168 4.55 1.34 14.11
N ALA A 169 5.58 1.63 13.31
CA ALA A 169 6.12 2.98 13.16
C ALA A 169 5.06 3.96 12.61
N TYR A 170 4.30 3.53 11.59
CA TYR A 170 3.20 4.32 11.02
C TYR A 170 2.11 4.64 12.05
N VAL A 171 1.60 3.61 12.76
CA VAL A 171 0.52 3.75 13.76
C VAL A 171 0.93 4.70 14.88
N LEU A 172 2.14 4.51 15.44
CA LEU A 172 2.65 5.38 16.50
C LEU A 172 2.72 6.83 16.03
N GLY A 173 3.27 7.07 14.84
CA GLY A 173 3.39 8.42 14.28
C GLY A 173 2.02 9.11 14.10
N VAL A 174 1.02 8.40 13.56
CA VAL A 174 -0.34 8.94 13.38
C VAL A 174 -0.98 9.27 14.74
N GLN A 175 -0.92 8.34 15.69
CA GLN A 175 -1.62 8.47 16.97
C GLN A 175 -1.01 9.53 17.88
N GLU A 176 0.28 9.84 17.76
CA GLU A 176 0.91 10.99 18.45
C GLU A 176 0.24 12.34 18.14
N LYS A 177 -0.49 12.43 17.03
CA LYS A 177 -1.24 13.65 16.65
C LYS A 177 -2.70 13.66 17.13
N GLY A 178 -3.11 12.68 17.92
CA GLY A 178 -4.48 12.57 18.42
C GLY A 178 -5.48 12.08 17.36
N VAL A 179 -4.99 11.47 16.28
CA VAL A 179 -5.79 10.81 15.23
C VAL A 179 -5.76 9.31 15.46
N ILE A 180 -6.89 8.66 15.43
CA ILE A 180 -7.02 7.21 15.58
C ILE A 180 -6.56 6.56 14.26
N ALA A 181 -5.50 5.75 14.31
CA ALA A 181 -5.12 4.88 13.22
C ALA A 181 -6.06 3.67 13.18
N THR A 182 -6.47 3.25 11.97
CA THR A 182 -7.36 2.11 11.73
C THR A 182 -6.64 1.08 10.90
N ILE A 183 -6.03 0.07 11.54
CA ILE A 183 -5.30 -0.97 10.83
C ILE A 183 -6.27 -1.88 10.07
N LYS A 184 -5.96 -2.20 8.78
CA LYS A 184 -6.86 -2.91 7.87
C LYS A 184 -6.11 -3.80 6.88
N HIS A 185 -6.71 -4.81 6.26
CA HIS A 185 -8.09 -5.33 6.43
C HIS A 185 -8.00 -6.67 7.15
N PHE A 186 -8.64 -6.79 8.31
CA PHE A 186 -8.55 -7.96 9.18
C PHE A 186 -9.64 -8.98 8.84
N ALA A 187 -9.34 -10.11 8.16
CA ALA A 187 -8.04 -10.58 7.75
C ALA A 187 -8.12 -11.32 6.40
N LEU A 188 -6.93 -11.65 5.84
CA LEU A 188 -6.81 -12.50 4.65
C LEU A 188 -7.43 -11.91 3.38
N ASN A 189 -7.52 -10.59 3.24
CA ASN A 189 -7.88 -9.93 1.98
C ASN A 189 -6.62 -9.74 1.13
N ASN A 190 -6.14 -10.84 0.52
CA ASN A 190 -4.90 -10.86 -0.26
C ASN A 190 -5.15 -10.96 -1.77
N GLU A 191 -6.40 -10.86 -2.18
CA GLU A 191 -6.90 -10.78 -3.56
C GLU A 191 -8.03 -9.75 -3.65
N GLU A 192 -8.21 -9.13 -4.83
CA GLU A 192 -9.30 -8.17 -5.09
C GLU A 192 -10.40 -8.75 -5.98
N TRP A 193 -10.13 -9.85 -6.69
CA TRP A 193 -11.15 -10.53 -7.48
C TRP A 193 -12.18 -11.21 -6.57
N ASP A 194 -13.46 -10.99 -6.84
CA ASP A 194 -14.62 -11.54 -6.12
C ASP A 194 -14.54 -11.44 -4.58
N ARG A 195 -13.83 -10.41 -4.05
CA ARG A 195 -13.50 -10.24 -2.64
C ARG A 195 -14.70 -10.25 -1.68
N HIS A 196 -15.92 -9.96 -2.17
CA HIS A 196 -17.15 -10.00 -1.36
C HIS A 196 -17.72 -11.43 -1.17
N ARG A 197 -17.30 -12.40 -1.96
CA ARG A 197 -17.89 -13.75 -1.97
C ARG A 197 -16.89 -14.87 -1.83
N VAL A 198 -15.62 -14.61 -2.07
CA VAL A 198 -14.56 -15.61 -1.97
C VAL A 198 -14.24 -15.91 -0.51
N SER A 199 -14.01 -17.18 -0.20
CA SER A 199 -13.53 -17.61 1.11
C SER A 199 -12.03 -17.83 1.07
N SER A 200 -11.28 -17.00 1.80
CA SER A 200 -9.84 -17.17 2.05
C SER A 200 -9.65 -18.23 3.14
N ASN A 201 -9.05 -19.37 2.77
CA ASN A 201 -8.93 -20.54 3.64
C ASN A 201 -7.46 -20.81 3.99
N ALA A 202 -7.09 -20.58 5.24
CA ALA A 202 -5.76 -20.80 5.78
C ALA A 202 -5.83 -21.61 7.09
N ASP A 203 -4.82 -22.44 7.36
CA ASP A 203 -4.67 -23.10 8.65
C ASP A 203 -4.21 -22.11 9.74
N GLU A 204 -4.39 -22.49 11.00
CA GLU A 204 -4.12 -21.63 12.15
C GLU A 204 -2.64 -21.19 12.21
N ARG A 205 -1.68 -22.09 11.95
CA ARG A 205 -0.28 -21.76 11.94
C ARG A 205 0.07 -20.72 10.89
N THR A 206 -0.47 -20.91 9.69
CA THR A 206 -0.29 -19.97 8.57
C THR A 206 -0.80 -18.58 8.93
N MET A 207 -1.98 -18.49 9.54
CA MET A 207 -2.52 -17.21 10.00
C MET A 207 -1.64 -16.58 11.07
N GLU A 208 -1.22 -17.34 12.08
CA GLU A 208 -0.43 -16.85 13.23
C GLU A 208 1.00 -16.43 12.87
N GLU A 209 1.65 -17.13 11.92
CA GLU A 209 3.05 -16.83 11.58
C GLU A 209 3.19 -15.83 10.42
N ILE A 210 2.19 -15.69 9.53
CA ILE A 210 2.29 -14.87 8.33
C ILE A 210 1.31 -13.70 8.30
N TYR A 211 -0.01 -13.96 8.51
CA TYR A 211 -1.04 -12.96 8.22
C TYR A 211 -1.48 -12.14 9.43
N PHE A 212 -1.32 -12.66 10.65
CA PHE A 212 -1.70 -11.96 11.88
C PHE A 212 -0.59 -11.13 12.55
N PRO A 213 0.71 -11.39 12.39
CA PRO A 213 1.76 -10.71 13.15
C PRO A 213 1.69 -9.19 13.09
N THR A 214 1.36 -8.63 11.92
CA THR A 214 1.28 -7.18 11.73
C THR A 214 0.13 -6.56 12.52
N PHE A 215 -1.04 -7.19 12.51
CA PHE A 215 -2.18 -6.75 13.33
C PHE A 215 -1.89 -6.88 14.82
N ARG A 216 -1.40 -8.05 15.25
CA ARG A 216 -1.08 -8.31 16.64
C ARG A 216 -0.05 -7.31 17.19
N LYS A 217 1.03 -7.05 16.45
CA LYS A 217 2.06 -6.09 16.87
C LYS A 217 1.53 -4.66 16.98
N ALA A 218 0.67 -4.24 16.04
CA ALA A 218 0.04 -2.93 16.09
C ALA A 218 -0.91 -2.79 17.29
N ILE A 219 -1.57 -3.87 17.70
CA ILE A 219 -2.44 -3.90 18.88
C ILE A 219 -1.61 -3.90 20.16
N GLU A 220 -0.70 -4.87 20.31
CA GLU A 220 0.04 -5.07 21.56
C GLU A 220 1.10 -4.00 21.84
N LYS A 221 1.77 -3.50 20.80
CA LYS A 221 2.87 -2.53 20.91
C LYS A 221 2.51 -1.13 20.43
N GLY A 222 1.66 -1.04 19.39
CA GLY A 222 1.22 0.24 18.83
C GLY A 222 -0.01 0.82 19.52
N LEU A 223 -0.73 0.03 20.34
CA LEU A 223 -1.98 0.42 20.98
C LEU A 223 -2.95 1.05 19.98
N VAL A 224 -3.05 0.43 18.78
CA VAL A 224 -3.88 0.94 17.70
C VAL A 224 -5.32 1.13 18.15
N GLY A 225 -5.90 2.32 17.85
CA GLY A 225 -7.23 2.68 18.37
C GLY A 225 -8.39 2.02 17.60
N ALA A 226 -8.16 1.60 16.34
CA ALA A 226 -9.20 0.93 15.55
C ALA A 226 -8.64 -0.19 14.67
N VAL A 227 -9.48 -1.19 14.43
CA VAL A 227 -9.27 -2.28 13.46
C VAL A 227 -10.45 -2.29 12.50
N MET A 228 -10.20 -2.45 11.20
CA MET A 228 -11.24 -2.65 10.19
C MET A 228 -11.19 -4.10 9.68
N ASN A 229 -12.34 -4.80 9.73
CA ASN A 229 -12.41 -6.13 9.15
C ASN A 229 -12.37 -6.09 7.61
N SER A 230 -12.13 -7.24 6.98
CA SER A 230 -12.07 -7.39 5.53
C SER A 230 -13.43 -7.76 4.92
N TYR A 231 -13.52 -7.69 3.57
CA TYR A 231 -14.73 -8.07 2.82
C TYR A 231 -14.96 -9.58 2.75
N ASN A 232 -13.88 -10.36 2.62
CA ASN A 232 -13.92 -11.79 2.30
C ASN A 232 -14.43 -12.65 3.46
N LEU A 233 -14.77 -13.90 3.13
CA LEU A 233 -14.96 -14.92 4.15
C LEU A 233 -13.57 -15.43 4.60
N VAL A 234 -13.44 -15.67 5.89
CA VAL A 234 -12.29 -16.34 6.50
C VAL A 234 -12.72 -17.73 6.95
N ASN A 235 -12.16 -18.76 6.30
CA ASN A 235 -12.53 -20.16 6.55
C ASN A 235 -14.05 -20.42 6.50
N GLY A 236 -14.74 -19.77 5.55
CA GLY A 236 -16.17 -19.98 5.28
C GLY A 236 -17.13 -19.06 6.03
N ILE A 237 -16.65 -18.14 6.87
CA ILE A 237 -17.47 -17.16 7.60
C ILE A 237 -17.02 -15.75 7.23
N HIS A 238 -17.95 -14.85 6.91
CA HIS A 238 -17.60 -13.45 6.64
C HIS A 238 -16.82 -12.84 7.80
N ALA A 239 -15.77 -12.08 7.48
CA ALA A 239 -14.89 -11.52 8.50
C ALA A 239 -15.64 -10.67 9.54
N SER A 240 -16.71 -9.97 9.12
CA SER A 240 -17.58 -9.17 10.00
C SER A 240 -18.47 -9.98 10.96
N GLU A 241 -18.61 -11.29 10.74
CA GLU A 241 -19.52 -12.18 11.47
C GLU A 241 -18.76 -13.33 12.16
N ASN A 242 -17.43 -13.36 12.07
CA ASN A 242 -16.62 -14.49 12.51
C ASN A 242 -16.18 -14.34 14.00
N PRO A 243 -16.85 -15.04 14.95
CA PRO A 243 -16.55 -14.86 16.38
C PRO A 243 -15.16 -15.37 16.77
N TRP A 244 -14.61 -16.37 16.07
CA TRP A 244 -13.25 -16.84 16.30
C TRP A 244 -12.24 -15.74 15.96
N LEU A 245 -12.45 -15.05 14.84
CA LEU A 245 -11.56 -13.98 14.41
C LEU A 245 -11.69 -12.74 15.31
N LEU A 246 -12.94 -12.28 15.55
CA LEU A 246 -13.20 -10.97 16.15
C LEU A 246 -13.22 -11.00 17.70
N ARG A 247 -13.71 -12.09 18.31
CA ARG A 247 -13.70 -12.24 19.76
C ARG A 247 -12.49 -13.01 20.26
N THR A 248 -12.32 -14.28 19.85
CA THR A 248 -11.27 -15.13 20.41
C THR A 248 -9.89 -14.56 20.10
N LYS A 249 -9.55 -14.29 18.82
CA LYS A 249 -8.20 -13.80 18.48
C LYS A 249 -8.01 -12.34 18.87
N LEU A 250 -8.90 -11.45 18.39
CA LEU A 250 -8.70 -10.01 18.53
C LEU A 250 -8.86 -9.54 19.98
N ARG A 251 -9.98 -9.94 20.66
CA ARG A 251 -10.32 -9.46 21.99
C ARG A 251 -9.67 -10.27 23.12
N ASP A 252 -9.87 -11.60 23.09
CA ASP A 252 -9.50 -12.45 24.21
C ASP A 252 -7.99 -12.74 24.23
N GLU A 253 -7.39 -13.07 23.08
CA GLU A 253 -5.97 -13.42 23.01
C GLU A 253 -5.05 -12.20 22.92
N TRP A 254 -5.37 -11.20 22.04
CA TRP A 254 -4.51 -10.03 21.82
C TRP A 254 -4.89 -8.83 22.68
N GLY A 255 -6.01 -8.92 23.42
CA GLY A 255 -6.46 -7.88 24.36
C GLY A 255 -6.85 -6.56 23.69
N PHE A 256 -7.32 -6.58 22.44
CA PHE A 256 -7.75 -5.36 21.75
C PHE A 256 -8.93 -4.70 22.46
N ARG A 257 -8.81 -3.44 22.81
CA ARG A 257 -9.82 -2.64 23.53
C ARG A 257 -10.41 -1.50 22.70
N GLY A 258 -9.89 -1.29 21.47
CA GLY A 258 -10.32 -0.21 20.57
C GLY A 258 -11.58 -0.55 19.76
N VAL A 259 -11.91 0.29 18.78
CA VAL A 259 -13.05 0.11 17.88
C VAL A 259 -12.75 -0.94 16.82
N LEU A 260 -13.64 -1.92 16.70
CA LEU A 260 -13.67 -2.83 15.55
C LEU A 260 -14.78 -2.36 14.62
N MET A 261 -14.41 -1.88 13.43
CA MET A 261 -15.37 -1.45 12.42
C MET A 261 -15.41 -2.38 11.21
N SER A 262 -16.55 -2.40 10.51
CA SER A 262 -16.63 -3.05 9.21
C SER A 262 -15.91 -2.23 8.14
N ASP A 263 -15.42 -2.89 7.08
CA ASP A 263 -15.20 -2.21 5.82
C ASP A 263 -16.54 -1.73 5.23
N TRP A 264 -16.53 -0.83 4.25
CA TRP A 264 -17.73 -0.17 3.73
C TRP A 264 -18.66 -1.15 3.00
N GLY A 265 -19.77 -1.50 3.67
CA GLY A 265 -20.71 -2.49 3.16
C GLY A 265 -20.23 -3.95 3.30
N SER A 266 -19.29 -4.25 4.19
CA SER A 266 -18.81 -5.62 4.43
C SER A 266 -19.60 -6.38 5.49
N THR A 267 -20.79 -5.92 5.86
CA THR A 267 -21.76 -6.64 6.69
C THR A 267 -22.76 -7.29 5.75
N TYR A 268 -23.03 -8.58 5.93
CA TYR A 268 -23.82 -9.37 4.98
C TYR A 268 -25.05 -9.98 5.64
N GLY A 269 -26.22 -9.45 5.30
CA GLY A 269 -27.53 -10.09 5.49
C GLY A 269 -28.06 -10.24 6.92
N ASN A 270 -27.24 -10.19 7.97
CA ASN A 270 -27.71 -10.43 9.32
C ASN A 270 -26.94 -9.64 10.38
N GLY A 271 -27.56 -8.58 10.87
CA GLY A 271 -26.98 -7.76 11.94
C GLY A 271 -26.82 -8.48 13.29
N TYR A 272 -27.54 -9.59 13.52
CA TYR A 272 -27.41 -10.39 14.74
C TYR A 272 -26.06 -11.12 14.77
N GLU A 273 -25.68 -11.83 13.72
CA GLU A 273 -24.38 -12.52 13.64
C GLU A 273 -23.22 -11.55 13.78
N SER A 274 -23.32 -10.37 13.14
CA SER A 274 -22.29 -9.34 13.27
C SER A 274 -22.16 -8.83 14.72
N ALA A 275 -23.30 -8.57 15.38
CA ALA A 275 -23.31 -8.12 16.77
C ALA A 275 -22.73 -9.19 17.72
N VAL A 276 -23.21 -10.45 17.65
CA VAL A 276 -22.69 -11.53 18.51
C VAL A 276 -21.26 -11.93 18.12
N GLY A 277 -20.89 -11.76 16.85
CA GLY A 277 -19.56 -11.99 16.31
C GLY A 277 -18.50 -11.04 16.87
N GLY A 278 -18.89 -9.85 17.31
CA GLY A 278 -18.00 -8.90 17.96
C GLY A 278 -17.75 -7.59 17.20
N LEU A 279 -18.51 -7.30 16.13
CA LEU A 279 -18.42 -6.05 15.38
C LEU A 279 -19.02 -4.89 16.15
N ASP A 280 -18.25 -3.81 16.37
CA ASP A 280 -18.72 -2.64 17.14
C ASP A 280 -19.44 -1.61 16.27
N LEU A 281 -18.94 -1.36 15.07
CA LEU A 281 -19.41 -0.28 14.21
C LEU A 281 -19.57 -0.75 12.76
N GLU A 282 -20.83 -0.76 12.30
CA GLU A 282 -21.13 -1.07 10.89
C GLU A 282 -21.04 0.17 10.02
N MET A 283 -20.17 0.16 9.03
CA MET A 283 -20.01 1.24 8.06
C MET A 283 -20.61 0.85 6.69
N PRO A 284 -21.14 1.81 5.89
CA PRO A 284 -21.22 3.25 6.16
C PRO A 284 -22.40 3.71 7.03
N HIS A 285 -23.48 2.92 7.21
CA HIS A 285 -24.73 3.47 7.75
C HIS A 285 -25.43 2.62 8.83
N GLY A 286 -24.95 1.43 9.16
CA GLY A 286 -25.70 0.48 10.00
C GLY A 286 -26.92 -0.08 9.24
N THR A 287 -26.65 -0.68 8.09
CA THR A 287 -27.71 -1.25 7.22
C THR A 287 -28.36 -2.49 7.82
N PHE A 288 -27.60 -3.30 8.53
CA PHE A 288 -28.04 -4.56 9.17
C PHE A 288 -28.06 -4.46 10.71
N MET A 289 -27.06 -3.79 11.32
CA MET A 289 -27.02 -3.53 12.76
C MET A 289 -27.83 -2.27 13.08
N ASN A 290 -29.13 -2.33 12.93
CA ASN A 290 -30.08 -1.22 13.02
C ASN A 290 -31.21 -1.50 14.02
N ARG A 291 -32.08 -0.50 14.23
CA ARG A 291 -33.21 -0.59 15.18
C ARG A 291 -34.19 -1.68 14.81
N GLU A 292 -34.50 -1.85 13.54
CA GLU A 292 -35.47 -2.82 13.03
C GLU A 292 -34.99 -4.25 13.28
N THR A 293 -33.70 -4.49 13.19
CA THR A 293 -33.08 -5.81 13.40
C THR A 293 -32.80 -6.08 14.88
N LEU A 294 -32.08 -5.19 15.57
CA LEU A 294 -31.51 -5.52 16.88
C LEU A 294 -32.48 -5.26 18.06
N ILE A 295 -33.33 -4.21 18.03
CA ILE A 295 -34.22 -3.90 19.15
C ILE A 295 -35.24 -5.01 19.42
N PRO A 296 -35.91 -5.63 18.41
CA PRO A 296 -36.79 -6.76 18.68
C PRO A 296 -36.07 -7.96 19.31
N LEU A 297 -34.83 -8.24 18.91
CA LEU A 297 -34.04 -9.35 19.45
C LEU A 297 -33.69 -9.09 20.93
N VAL A 298 -33.35 -7.86 21.29
CA VAL A 298 -33.11 -7.48 22.69
C VAL A 298 -34.39 -7.58 23.53
N LYS A 299 -35.51 -7.04 23.03
CA LYS A 299 -36.79 -7.06 23.76
C LYS A 299 -37.33 -8.47 23.98
N ASN A 300 -37.02 -9.39 23.03
CA ASN A 300 -37.43 -10.79 23.14
C ASN A 300 -36.41 -11.67 23.88
N GLY A 301 -35.34 -11.09 24.42
CA GLY A 301 -34.32 -11.82 25.19
C GLY A 301 -33.42 -12.73 24.37
N VAL A 302 -33.44 -12.62 23.02
CA VAL A 302 -32.55 -13.37 22.11
C VAL A 302 -31.14 -12.78 22.08
N LEU A 303 -31.03 -11.46 22.05
CA LEU A 303 -29.76 -10.73 22.14
C LEU A 303 -29.69 -10.03 23.52
N PRO A 304 -28.73 -10.36 24.40
CA PRO A 304 -28.53 -9.61 25.64
C PRO A 304 -28.19 -8.14 25.37
N GLU A 305 -28.85 -7.20 26.05
CA GLU A 305 -28.53 -5.77 25.91
C GLU A 305 -27.07 -5.47 26.29
N ALA A 306 -26.48 -6.28 27.17
CA ALA A 306 -25.05 -6.17 27.52
C ALA A 306 -24.09 -6.31 26.32
N VAL A 307 -24.48 -7.02 25.25
CA VAL A 307 -23.70 -7.11 24.00
C VAL A 307 -23.70 -5.77 23.28
N ILE A 308 -24.85 -5.11 23.22
CA ILE A 308 -24.97 -3.76 22.66
C ILE A 308 -24.17 -2.75 23.48
N ASP A 309 -24.24 -2.86 24.83
CA ASP A 309 -23.48 -2.00 25.75
C ASP A 309 -21.96 -2.14 25.53
N GLU A 310 -21.49 -3.36 25.35
CA GLU A 310 -20.07 -3.65 25.09
C GLU A 310 -19.57 -2.95 23.80
N HIS A 311 -20.31 -3.07 22.70
CA HIS A 311 -19.93 -2.45 21.42
C HIS A 311 -19.87 -0.93 21.52
N VAL A 312 -20.93 -0.32 22.07
CA VAL A 312 -20.97 1.14 22.26
C VAL A 312 -19.87 1.59 23.23
N GLN A 313 -19.57 0.79 24.25
CA GLN A 313 -18.48 1.08 25.19
C GLN A 313 -17.13 1.11 24.47
N HIS A 314 -16.82 0.16 23.56
CA HIS A 314 -15.59 0.16 22.78
C HIS A 314 -15.43 1.43 21.94
N ILE A 315 -16.52 1.90 21.31
CA ILE A 315 -16.52 3.15 20.57
C ILE A 315 -16.22 4.33 21.50
N VAL A 316 -17.02 4.48 22.57
CA VAL A 316 -16.91 5.62 23.51
C VAL A 316 -15.56 5.67 24.22
N GLN A 317 -15.04 4.52 24.70
CA GLN A 317 -13.75 4.49 25.40
C GLN A 317 -12.58 4.84 24.47
N THR A 318 -12.64 4.44 23.21
CA THR A 318 -11.63 4.81 22.22
C THR A 318 -11.64 6.32 21.95
N LEU A 319 -12.83 6.89 21.73
CA LEU A 319 -12.95 8.34 21.52
C LEU A 319 -12.49 9.15 22.74
N LEU A 320 -12.75 8.66 23.96
CA LEU A 320 -12.23 9.26 25.21
C LEU A 320 -10.70 9.18 25.29
N ALA A 321 -10.10 8.04 24.95
CA ALA A 321 -8.65 7.84 24.97
C ALA A 321 -7.90 8.79 24.03
N PHE A 322 -8.55 9.23 22.96
CA PHE A 322 -8.02 10.19 21.99
C PHE A 322 -8.52 11.63 22.20
N ASN A 323 -9.24 11.91 23.31
CA ASN A 323 -9.82 13.22 23.64
C ASN A 323 -10.76 13.80 22.57
N LEU A 324 -11.46 12.94 21.83
CA LEU A 324 -12.34 13.34 20.72
C LEU A 324 -13.78 13.62 21.15
N LEU A 325 -14.14 13.35 22.42
CA LEU A 325 -15.48 13.62 22.97
C LEU A 325 -15.59 14.97 23.67
N ASP A 326 -14.50 15.54 24.18
CA ASP A 326 -14.53 16.80 24.92
C ASP A 326 -14.85 17.99 24.01
N LYS A 327 -14.30 17.99 22.79
CA LYS A 327 -14.57 18.99 21.76
C LYS A 327 -14.25 18.44 20.37
N PRO A 328 -15.03 18.82 19.34
CA PRO A 328 -14.73 18.48 17.96
C PRO A 328 -13.34 19.02 17.55
N LEU A 329 -12.63 18.29 16.71
CA LEU A 329 -11.40 18.78 16.10
C LEU A 329 -11.70 19.97 15.19
N ALA A 330 -10.92 21.04 15.35
CA ALA A 330 -11.09 22.25 14.55
C ALA A 330 -10.39 22.10 13.20
N VAL A 331 -11.04 22.55 12.12
CA VAL A 331 -10.41 22.64 10.81
C VAL A 331 -9.41 23.80 10.82
N SER A 332 -8.13 23.49 10.60
CA SER A 332 -7.00 24.44 10.61
C SER A 332 -6.04 24.25 9.43
N HIS A 333 -6.36 23.35 8.50
CA HIS A 333 -5.54 23.09 7.32
C HIS A 333 -5.45 24.33 6.42
N PRO A 334 -4.28 24.64 5.81
CA PRO A 334 -4.17 25.67 4.80
C PRO A 334 -5.15 25.44 3.65
N LYS A 335 -5.84 26.48 3.22
CA LYS A 335 -6.94 26.34 2.24
C LYS A 335 -6.48 25.84 0.87
N ASP A 336 -5.30 26.29 0.41
CA ASP A 336 -4.88 26.10 -0.99
C ASP A 336 -3.45 25.51 -1.10
N SER A 337 -2.92 24.92 -0.03
CA SER A 337 -1.56 24.32 -0.01
C SER A 337 -1.43 23.21 1.02
N ASP A 338 -0.48 22.31 0.80
CA ASP A 338 0.01 21.37 1.80
C ASP A 338 0.97 22.05 2.81
N TRP A 339 1.18 21.37 3.96
CA TRP A 339 2.20 21.80 4.91
C TRP A 339 3.61 21.59 4.32
N PRO A 340 4.57 22.54 4.51
CA PRO A 340 5.96 22.37 4.04
C PRO A 340 6.62 21.09 4.60
N GLU A 341 6.34 20.75 5.86
CA GLU A 341 6.87 19.56 6.53
C GLU A 341 6.31 18.27 5.92
N SER A 342 5.02 18.25 5.55
CA SER A 342 4.36 17.13 4.87
C SER A 342 4.98 16.90 3.49
N ARG A 343 5.20 17.98 2.72
CA ARG A 343 5.88 17.93 1.43
C ARG A 343 7.32 17.42 1.55
N GLN A 344 8.07 17.91 2.53
CA GLN A 344 9.44 17.47 2.77
C GLN A 344 9.50 15.99 3.15
N THR A 345 8.56 15.53 3.98
CA THR A 345 8.45 14.11 4.38
C THR A 345 8.14 13.23 3.18
N ALA A 346 7.21 13.66 2.31
CA ALA A 346 6.90 12.94 1.06
C ALA A 346 8.14 12.81 0.16
N LEU A 347 8.95 13.87 0.02
CA LEU A 347 10.19 13.83 -0.74
C LEU A 347 11.24 12.91 -0.12
N GLU A 348 11.45 12.96 1.18
CA GLU A 348 12.41 12.09 1.88
C GLU A 348 12.03 10.63 1.75
N MET A 349 10.76 10.30 1.92
CA MET A 349 10.26 8.93 1.76
C MET A 349 10.46 8.43 0.32
N ALA A 350 10.14 9.22 -0.70
CA ALA A 350 10.37 8.87 -2.10
C ALA A 350 11.85 8.61 -2.40
N ARG A 351 12.76 9.43 -1.87
CA ARG A 351 14.22 9.26 -2.03
C ARG A 351 14.72 7.94 -1.47
N GLU A 352 14.16 7.49 -0.35
CA GLU A 352 14.64 6.30 0.36
C GLU A 352 13.97 5.00 -0.06
N GLY A 353 12.78 5.06 -0.67
CA GLY A 353 12.02 3.86 -1.05
C GLY A 353 12.12 3.50 -2.54
N ILE A 354 12.60 4.39 -3.42
CA ILE A 354 12.86 4.06 -4.84
C ILE A 354 14.04 3.10 -4.93
N VAL A 355 13.85 1.98 -5.67
CA VAL A 355 14.83 0.87 -5.74
C VAL A 355 15.51 0.82 -7.10
N LEU A 356 16.83 0.78 -7.11
CA LEU A 356 17.62 0.51 -8.33
C LEU A 356 17.81 -1.01 -8.48
N LEU A 357 17.22 -1.59 -9.54
CA LEU A 357 17.25 -3.04 -9.79
C LEU A 357 18.39 -3.46 -10.71
N LYS A 358 18.75 -2.63 -11.68
CA LYS A 358 19.82 -2.90 -12.65
C LYS A 358 20.52 -1.61 -13.03
N ASN A 359 21.87 -1.65 -13.22
CA ASN A 359 22.64 -0.54 -13.77
C ASN A 359 23.94 -0.99 -14.44
N ASP A 360 23.88 -1.16 -15.75
CA ASP A 360 25.04 -1.49 -16.60
C ASP A 360 25.67 -0.19 -17.17
N GLY A 361 25.95 0.78 -16.29
CA GLY A 361 26.63 2.04 -16.61
C GLY A 361 25.76 3.07 -17.35
N ALA A 362 24.43 2.98 -17.28
CA ALA A 362 23.53 4.01 -17.78
C ALA A 362 23.34 5.16 -16.75
N LEU A 363 23.38 4.82 -15.49
CA LEU A 363 23.19 5.76 -14.40
C LEU A 363 24.47 5.98 -13.59
N PRO A 364 24.73 7.19 -13.10
CA PRO A 364 23.98 8.43 -13.31
C PRO A 364 23.98 8.94 -14.75
N LEU A 365 22.85 9.55 -15.18
CA LEU A 365 22.67 10.08 -16.53
C LEU A 365 23.75 11.08 -16.93
N LYS A 366 24.17 11.00 -18.20
CA LYS A 366 25.08 11.97 -18.83
C LYS A 366 24.63 12.24 -20.26
N GLY A 367 24.56 13.52 -20.65
CA GLY A 367 24.14 13.87 -22.01
C GLY A 367 22.65 14.17 -22.14
N ARG A 368 22.17 14.23 -23.39
CA ARG A 368 20.75 14.54 -23.68
C ARG A 368 19.87 13.31 -23.43
N THR A 369 18.77 13.51 -22.74
CA THR A 369 17.86 12.43 -22.35
C THR A 369 16.48 12.63 -22.95
N ALA A 370 15.98 11.63 -23.67
CA ALA A 370 14.57 11.50 -24.06
C ALA A 370 13.80 10.76 -22.96
N VAL A 371 12.60 11.21 -22.62
CA VAL A 371 11.67 10.53 -21.70
C VAL A 371 10.45 10.14 -22.51
N ILE A 372 10.14 8.85 -22.56
CA ILE A 372 9.01 8.28 -23.28
C ILE A 372 8.18 7.37 -22.37
N GLY A 373 7.00 7.00 -22.81
CA GLY A 373 6.12 6.04 -22.12
C GLY A 373 4.92 6.69 -21.46
N PRO A 374 3.91 5.88 -21.09
CA PRO A 374 2.64 6.38 -20.59
C PRO A 374 2.74 7.14 -19.25
N ASN A 375 3.72 6.82 -18.42
CA ASN A 375 3.93 7.41 -17.10
C ASN A 375 4.99 8.54 -17.11
N ALA A 376 5.45 9.00 -18.28
CA ALA A 376 6.54 9.97 -18.42
C ALA A 376 6.18 11.35 -17.82
N ASP A 377 4.96 11.82 -18.05
CA ASP A 377 4.50 13.16 -17.65
C ASP A 377 3.09 13.16 -17.06
N ILE A 378 2.80 12.17 -16.21
CA ILE A 378 1.56 12.11 -15.42
C ILE A 378 1.90 11.92 -13.95
N ILE A 379 0.94 12.25 -13.07
CA ILE A 379 0.99 11.91 -11.65
C ILE A 379 0.62 10.44 -11.53
N VAL A 380 1.55 9.62 -11.06
CA VAL A 380 1.38 8.17 -10.95
C VAL A 380 1.00 7.81 -9.52
N LYS A 381 -0.15 7.16 -9.36
CA LYS A 381 -0.73 6.74 -8.09
C LYS A 381 -1.60 5.50 -8.29
N GLY A 382 -1.93 4.76 -7.22
CA GLY A 382 -2.91 3.69 -7.26
C GLY A 382 -4.34 4.22 -7.18
N GLY A 383 -5.31 3.45 -7.66
CA GLY A 383 -6.75 3.79 -7.66
C GLY A 383 -7.50 3.27 -6.43
N GLY A 384 -8.78 3.62 -6.33
CA GLY A 384 -9.66 3.19 -5.24
C GLY A 384 -9.58 4.06 -3.99
N SER A 385 -9.84 3.49 -2.81
CA SER A 385 -9.83 4.23 -1.53
C SER A 385 -8.46 4.80 -1.14
N GLY A 386 -7.37 4.31 -1.74
CA GLY A 386 -6.02 4.87 -1.60
C GLY A 386 -5.73 6.07 -2.51
N GLU A 387 -6.65 6.47 -3.39
CA GLU A 387 -6.41 7.54 -4.36
C GLU A 387 -6.51 8.94 -3.73
N VAL A 388 -5.45 9.74 -3.84
CA VAL A 388 -5.36 11.09 -3.28
C VAL A 388 -5.25 12.13 -4.39
N ASN A 389 -5.91 13.29 -4.21
CA ASN A 389 -5.81 14.44 -5.10
C ASN A 389 -4.85 15.50 -4.51
N PRO A 390 -3.61 15.64 -5.04
CA PRO A 390 -2.62 16.53 -4.44
C PRO A 390 -2.86 18.00 -4.80
N PHE A 391 -2.40 18.92 -3.92
CA PHE A 391 -2.30 20.35 -4.23
C PHE A 391 -1.27 20.62 -5.32
N HIS A 392 -0.20 19.82 -5.31
CA HIS A 392 0.97 19.94 -6.15
C HIS A 392 1.58 18.56 -6.40
N ALA A 393 2.05 18.31 -7.58
CA ALA A 393 2.86 17.12 -7.85
C ALA A 393 3.90 17.40 -8.94
N VAL A 394 5.00 16.67 -8.90
CA VAL A 394 6.09 16.74 -9.86
C VAL A 394 6.17 15.42 -10.62
N THR A 395 5.91 15.46 -11.91
CA THR A 395 6.04 14.29 -12.79
C THR A 395 7.51 13.91 -13.01
N LEU A 396 7.78 12.70 -13.49
CA LEU A 396 9.16 12.27 -13.80
C LEU A 396 9.85 13.26 -14.75
N TRP A 397 9.17 13.64 -15.85
CA TRP A 397 9.75 14.60 -16.80
C TRP A 397 9.99 15.97 -16.17
N GLN A 398 9.03 16.52 -15.43
CA GLN A 398 9.19 17.84 -14.78
C GLN A 398 10.37 17.85 -13.82
N GLY A 399 10.54 16.80 -13.02
CA GLY A 399 11.66 16.64 -12.12
C GLY A 399 13.00 16.60 -12.87
N LEU A 400 13.09 15.78 -13.91
CA LEU A 400 14.28 15.66 -14.75
C LEU A 400 14.59 16.96 -15.50
N HIS A 401 13.60 17.59 -16.13
CA HIS A 401 13.79 18.85 -16.86
C HIS A 401 14.24 19.99 -15.95
N LYS A 402 13.77 20.00 -14.70
CA LYS A 402 14.26 20.95 -13.68
C LYS A 402 15.71 20.69 -13.28
N ALA A 403 16.10 19.42 -13.16
CA ALA A 403 17.47 19.02 -12.80
C ALA A 403 18.45 19.14 -13.98
N ASP A 404 18.02 18.79 -15.20
CA ASP A 404 18.77 18.91 -16.45
C ASP A 404 17.84 19.39 -17.58
N ARG A 405 18.03 20.63 -18.01
CA ARG A 405 17.28 21.26 -19.11
C ARG A 405 17.40 20.53 -20.46
N LYS A 406 18.34 19.62 -20.61
CA LYS A 406 18.49 18.78 -21.80
C LYS A 406 17.55 17.57 -21.82
N ALA A 407 16.86 17.28 -20.72
CA ALA A 407 15.85 16.25 -20.66
C ALA A 407 14.56 16.71 -21.36
N GLN A 408 14.05 15.93 -22.28
CA GLN A 408 12.85 16.25 -23.06
C GLN A 408 11.86 15.08 -23.01
N VAL A 409 10.57 15.39 -22.80
CA VAL A 409 9.52 14.41 -23.00
C VAL A 409 9.16 14.31 -24.49
N ILE A 410 9.00 13.09 -24.97
CA ILE A 410 8.51 12.78 -26.30
C ILE A 410 7.08 12.25 -26.13
N SER A 411 6.12 13.12 -26.31
CA SER A 411 4.71 12.76 -26.18
C SER A 411 4.27 11.80 -27.29
N ASN A 412 3.26 10.99 -27.01
CA ASN A 412 2.70 10.07 -27.98
C ASN A 412 2.23 10.80 -29.26
N ALA A 413 1.63 11.98 -29.13
CA ALA A 413 1.18 12.80 -30.27
C ALA A 413 2.29 13.17 -31.26
N GLN A 414 3.57 13.17 -30.86
CA GLN A 414 4.70 13.48 -31.76
C GLN A 414 5.01 12.33 -32.73
N TRP A 415 4.60 11.11 -32.43
CA TRP A 415 4.92 9.93 -33.22
C TRP A 415 3.77 8.94 -33.41
N MET A 416 2.67 9.08 -32.63
CA MET A 416 1.42 8.32 -32.76
C MET A 416 0.27 9.28 -33.09
N PRO A 417 0.06 9.64 -34.35
CA PRO A 417 -1.06 10.51 -34.72
C PRO A 417 -2.40 9.83 -34.44
N HIS A 418 -3.33 10.59 -33.86
CA HIS A 418 -4.69 10.18 -33.59
C HIS A 418 -5.49 10.08 -34.90
N THR A 419 -6.33 9.06 -35.02
CA THR A 419 -7.28 8.89 -36.12
C THR A 419 -8.69 9.20 -35.62
N PRO A 420 -9.28 10.31 -36.02
CA PRO A 420 -10.65 10.65 -35.63
C PRO A 420 -11.66 9.67 -36.27
N LEU A 421 -12.58 9.16 -35.50
CA LEU A 421 -13.63 8.23 -35.91
C LEU A 421 -15.00 8.76 -35.51
N VAL A 422 -16.01 8.53 -36.36
CA VAL A 422 -17.42 8.80 -36.05
C VAL A 422 -18.10 7.49 -35.75
N TRP A 423 -18.88 7.45 -34.69
CA TRP A 423 -19.45 6.25 -34.15
C TRP A 423 -21.00 6.27 -34.26
N LYS A 424 -21.58 5.16 -34.70
CA LYS A 424 -23.01 4.88 -34.51
C LYS A 424 -23.15 4.27 -33.12
N ALA A 425 -23.78 5.01 -32.20
CA ALA A 425 -24.04 4.59 -30.82
C ALA A 425 -25.47 4.03 -30.71
N GLN A 426 -25.59 2.89 -30.02
CA GLN A 426 -26.86 2.22 -29.67
C GLN A 426 -26.86 1.98 -28.17
N TYR A 427 -27.89 2.43 -27.46
CA TYR A 427 -28.05 2.27 -26.02
C TYR A 427 -29.23 1.38 -25.68
N PHE A 428 -29.05 0.49 -24.71
CA PHE A 428 -30.04 -0.51 -24.29
C PHE A 428 -30.38 -0.37 -22.81
N ALA A 429 -31.66 -0.49 -22.43
CA ALA A 429 -32.14 -0.42 -21.06
C ALA A 429 -31.94 -1.77 -20.29
N ASN A 430 -30.89 -2.49 -20.58
CA ASN A 430 -30.45 -3.73 -19.91
C ASN A 430 -28.95 -3.91 -20.08
N LYS A 431 -28.33 -4.77 -19.28
CA LYS A 431 -26.86 -5.01 -19.32
C LYS A 431 -26.40 -5.97 -20.43
N GLU A 432 -27.30 -6.69 -21.06
CA GLU A 432 -27.02 -7.80 -21.97
C GLU A 432 -27.01 -7.40 -23.44
N LEU A 433 -27.12 -6.13 -23.80
CA LEU A 433 -27.26 -5.64 -25.20
C LEU A 433 -28.42 -6.28 -25.95
N LYS A 434 -29.51 -6.64 -25.24
CA LYS A 434 -30.65 -7.36 -25.80
C LYS A 434 -31.80 -6.45 -26.18
N GLY A 435 -32.57 -6.88 -27.21
CA GLY A 435 -33.75 -6.17 -27.70
C GLY A 435 -33.42 -5.02 -28.65
N GLN A 436 -34.38 -4.12 -28.81
CA GLN A 436 -34.18 -2.89 -29.61
C GLN A 436 -33.46 -1.84 -28.76
N PRO A 437 -32.52 -1.08 -29.33
CA PRO A 437 -31.95 0.05 -28.62
C PRO A 437 -33.04 1.10 -28.31
N VAL A 438 -32.97 1.69 -27.12
CA VAL A 438 -33.87 2.76 -26.70
C VAL A 438 -33.43 4.12 -27.21
N LEU A 439 -32.15 4.23 -27.59
CA LEU A 439 -31.55 5.44 -28.17
C LEU A 439 -30.52 5.03 -29.23
N GLU A 440 -30.60 5.65 -30.41
CA GLU A 440 -29.56 5.61 -31.44
C GLU A 440 -29.14 7.02 -31.82
N ARG A 441 -27.83 7.26 -31.93
CA ARG A 441 -27.29 8.55 -32.39
C ARG A 441 -25.88 8.39 -32.97
N GLU A 442 -25.44 9.41 -33.74
CA GLU A 442 -24.03 9.53 -34.12
C GLU A 442 -23.25 10.28 -33.05
N GLU A 443 -22.04 9.84 -32.80
CA GLU A 443 -21.09 10.47 -31.89
C GLU A 443 -19.77 10.68 -32.61
N LYS A 444 -19.26 11.94 -32.56
CA LYS A 444 -18.02 12.34 -33.28
C LYS A 444 -16.77 11.78 -32.66
N GLU A 445 -16.85 11.31 -31.42
CA GLU A 445 -15.82 10.63 -30.65
C GLU A 445 -16.50 9.68 -29.66
N LEU A 446 -15.82 8.65 -29.25
CA LEU A 446 -16.27 7.78 -28.18
C LEU A 446 -15.49 8.15 -26.91
N ASN A 447 -16.09 9.04 -26.10
CA ASN A 447 -15.53 9.52 -24.83
C ASN A 447 -16.69 10.02 -23.94
N GLN A 448 -17.31 9.07 -23.26
CA GLN A 448 -18.54 9.26 -22.50
C GLN A 448 -18.28 9.19 -21.00
N HIS A 449 -18.91 10.11 -20.24
CA HIS A 449 -18.88 10.16 -18.79
C HIS A 449 -20.27 10.44 -18.24
N TRP A 450 -20.82 9.54 -17.41
CA TRP A 450 -22.15 9.63 -16.83
C TRP A 450 -22.11 9.58 -15.30
N THR A 451 -21.53 10.58 -14.66
CA THR A 451 -21.38 10.62 -13.20
C THR A 451 -22.69 10.88 -12.45
N ALA A 452 -23.54 11.75 -12.97
CA ALA A 452 -24.80 12.14 -12.35
C ALA A 452 -26.04 11.81 -13.20
N ASN A 453 -25.88 11.57 -14.49
CA ASN A 453 -26.95 11.42 -15.48
C ASN A 453 -26.81 10.07 -16.21
N ALA A 454 -27.94 9.54 -16.69
CA ALA A 454 -27.94 8.44 -17.64
C ALA A 454 -27.57 8.95 -19.05
N PRO A 455 -27.27 8.07 -20.03
CA PRO A 455 -27.04 8.44 -21.44
C PRO A 455 -28.17 9.23 -22.04
N ASP A 456 -29.41 9.05 -21.56
CA ASP A 456 -30.62 9.75 -21.93
C ASP A 456 -31.59 9.82 -20.74
N VAL A 457 -32.47 10.84 -20.74
CA VAL A 457 -33.49 11.04 -19.68
C VAL A 457 -34.50 9.89 -19.58
N SER A 458 -34.64 9.09 -20.63
CA SER A 458 -35.52 7.90 -20.64
C SER A 458 -34.86 6.65 -20.02
N MET A 459 -33.59 6.71 -19.68
CA MET A 459 -32.80 5.58 -19.19
C MET A 459 -32.50 5.69 -17.68
N LYS A 460 -32.32 4.56 -17.05
CA LYS A 460 -31.75 4.51 -15.69
C LYS A 460 -30.24 4.78 -15.76
N ARG A 461 -29.69 5.30 -14.67
CA ARG A 461 -28.24 5.52 -14.51
C ARG A 461 -27.45 4.20 -14.41
N THR A 462 -28.12 3.14 -13.99
CA THR A 462 -27.59 1.79 -13.82
C THR A 462 -28.36 0.79 -14.67
N ASP A 463 -27.80 -0.43 -14.81
CA ASP A 463 -28.42 -1.53 -15.54
C ASP A 463 -28.68 -1.21 -17.01
N PHE A 464 -27.76 -0.51 -17.67
CA PHE A 464 -27.82 -0.24 -19.11
C PHE A 464 -26.58 -0.77 -19.82
N SER A 465 -26.65 -0.86 -21.15
CA SER A 465 -25.50 -1.17 -22.00
C SER A 465 -25.49 -0.33 -23.26
N ALA A 466 -24.34 -0.30 -23.92
CA ALA A 466 -24.18 0.46 -25.16
C ALA A 466 -23.28 -0.32 -26.13
N ARG A 467 -23.54 -0.09 -27.42
CA ARG A 467 -22.71 -0.56 -28.53
C ARG A 467 -22.40 0.60 -29.46
N TRP A 468 -21.11 0.83 -29.68
CA TRP A 468 -20.62 1.78 -30.69
C TRP A 468 -20.01 1.00 -31.85
N THR A 469 -20.38 1.39 -33.06
CA THR A 469 -19.86 0.77 -34.29
C THR A 469 -19.34 1.86 -35.21
N THR A 470 -18.17 1.65 -35.79
CA THR A 470 -17.60 2.49 -36.82
C THR A 470 -17.02 1.64 -37.93
N HIS A 471 -16.90 2.24 -39.13
CA HIS A 471 -16.18 1.69 -40.29
C HIS A 471 -14.95 2.54 -40.56
N TYR A 472 -13.83 1.88 -40.78
CA TYR A 472 -12.57 2.55 -41.05
C TYR A 472 -11.79 1.85 -42.15
N THR A 473 -11.49 2.58 -43.24
CA THR A 473 -10.70 2.09 -44.35
C THR A 473 -9.31 2.77 -44.36
N PRO A 474 -8.20 2.08 -43.99
CA PRO A 474 -6.87 2.66 -43.96
C PRO A 474 -6.38 3.06 -45.38
N ALA A 475 -5.75 4.25 -45.48
CA ALA A 475 -5.08 4.70 -46.71
C ALA A 475 -3.73 4.00 -46.96
N ALA A 476 -3.14 3.36 -45.96
CA ALA A 476 -1.90 2.63 -46.00
C ALA A 476 -1.92 1.49 -44.96
N ASP A 477 -1.03 0.49 -45.12
CA ASP A 477 -0.80 -0.50 -44.06
C ASP A 477 -0.18 0.17 -42.83
N PHE A 478 -0.74 -0.07 -41.64
CA PHE A 478 -0.13 0.39 -40.43
C PHE A 478 -0.57 -0.44 -39.20
N LYS A 479 0.18 -0.32 -38.12
CA LYS A 479 -0.19 -0.88 -36.83
C LYS A 479 -0.98 0.15 -36.04
N ALA A 480 -2.25 -0.14 -35.74
CA ALA A 480 -3.11 0.67 -34.92
C ALA A 480 -2.93 0.33 -33.44
N MET A 481 -2.92 1.34 -32.58
CA MET A 481 -3.13 1.21 -31.15
C MET A 481 -4.56 1.57 -30.83
N LEU A 482 -5.32 0.62 -30.30
CA LEU A 482 -6.64 0.85 -29.70
C LEU A 482 -6.45 1.05 -28.21
N THR A 483 -7.01 2.12 -27.64
CA THR A 483 -7.07 2.38 -26.22
C THR A 483 -8.50 2.46 -25.79
N ALA A 484 -9.00 1.48 -25.06
CA ALA A 484 -10.34 1.43 -24.50
C ALA A 484 -10.30 1.70 -23.00
N ARG A 485 -11.29 2.46 -22.51
CA ARG A 485 -11.49 2.77 -21.10
C ARG A 485 -12.97 2.57 -20.76
N GLY A 486 -13.26 1.98 -19.63
CA GLY A 486 -14.64 1.75 -19.18
C GLY A 486 -14.74 1.47 -17.68
N ASP A 487 -15.89 1.78 -17.15
CA ASP A 487 -16.42 1.48 -15.83
C ASP A 487 -17.88 1.02 -16.08
N ASP A 488 -18.22 -0.11 -15.80
CA ASP A 488 -17.93 -1.47 -15.59
C ASP A 488 -17.29 -2.23 -16.79
N GLY A 489 -18.06 -3.18 -17.36
CA GLY A 489 -17.58 -4.13 -18.37
C GLY A 489 -17.50 -3.55 -19.78
N PHE A 490 -16.39 -3.77 -20.47
CA PHE A 490 -16.22 -3.39 -21.86
C PHE A 490 -15.42 -4.42 -22.66
N ARG A 491 -15.64 -4.43 -23.98
CA ARG A 491 -14.89 -5.24 -24.92
C ARG A 491 -14.85 -4.61 -26.32
N VAL A 492 -13.78 -4.84 -27.03
CA VAL A 492 -13.56 -4.26 -28.38
C VAL A 492 -13.33 -5.35 -29.40
N PHE A 493 -13.97 -5.21 -30.56
CA PHE A 493 -13.86 -6.12 -31.67
C PHE A 493 -13.38 -5.37 -32.92
N VAL A 494 -12.56 -6.03 -33.72
CA VAL A 494 -12.15 -5.60 -35.06
C VAL A 494 -12.51 -6.74 -36.00
N ASP A 495 -13.38 -6.49 -36.97
CA ASP A 495 -13.95 -7.50 -37.90
C ASP A 495 -14.49 -8.73 -37.17
N GLY A 496 -15.14 -8.53 -36.05
CA GLY A 496 -15.71 -9.58 -35.21
C GLY A 496 -14.68 -10.33 -34.34
N GLN A 497 -13.38 -10.11 -34.52
CA GLN A 497 -12.35 -10.65 -33.64
C GLN A 497 -12.24 -9.79 -32.38
N LYS A 498 -12.40 -10.39 -31.21
CA LYS A 498 -12.24 -9.70 -29.94
C LYS A 498 -10.77 -9.40 -29.66
N VAL A 499 -10.42 -8.12 -29.56
CA VAL A 499 -9.04 -7.64 -29.34
C VAL A 499 -8.81 -7.08 -27.96
N ILE A 500 -9.87 -6.66 -27.27
CA ILE A 500 -9.90 -6.28 -25.85
C ILE A 500 -11.11 -6.96 -25.20
N ASP A 501 -10.93 -7.54 -24.02
CA ASP A 501 -11.99 -8.23 -23.27
C ASP A 501 -11.82 -7.99 -21.77
N ASP A 502 -12.68 -7.14 -21.21
CA ASP A 502 -12.83 -6.90 -19.78
C ASP A 502 -14.33 -6.84 -19.44
N TRP A 503 -15.04 -7.93 -19.73
CA TRP A 503 -16.48 -8.03 -19.56
C TRP A 503 -16.85 -8.52 -18.16
N ARG A 504 -16.67 -7.66 -17.15
CA ARG A 504 -16.94 -7.95 -15.73
C ARG A 504 -17.31 -6.67 -14.99
N ASP A 505 -17.97 -6.82 -13.82
CA ASP A 505 -18.22 -5.71 -12.90
C ASP A 505 -16.87 -5.22 -12.35
N GLN A 506 -16.55 -3.94 -12.50
CA GLN A 506 -15.28 -3.33 -12.07
C GLN A 506 -15.38 -1.80 -12.10
N GLY A 507 -14.49 -1.11 -11.38
CA GLY A 507 -14.29 0.32 -11.53
C GLY A 507 -13.58 0.68 -12.84
N VAL A 508 -13.32 1.98 -13.03
CA VAL A 508 -12.68 2.49 -14.23
C VAL A 508 -11.36 1.79 -14.55
N LEU A 509 -11.25 1.26 -15.76
CA LEU A 509 -10.10 0.52 -16.22
C LEU A 509 -9.71 0.87 -17.66
N THR A 510 -8.41 0.97 -17.95
CA THR A 510 -7.88 1.20 -19.30
C THR A 510 -7.18 -0.04 -19.84
N ARG A 511 -7.50 -0.43 -21.10
CA ARG A 511 -6.83 -1.50 -21.84
C ARG A 511 -6.35 -1.00 -23.19
N ARG A 512 -5.21 -1.57 -23.64
CA ARG A 512 -4.61 -1.26 -24.94
C ARG A 512 -4.38 -2.52 -25.73
N ALA A 513 -4.61 -2.43 -27.05
CA ALA A 513 -4.31 -3.49 -28.00
C ALA A 513 -3.66 -2.94 -29.26
N LEU A 514 -2.73 -3.69 -29.82
CA LEU A 514 -2.13 -3.40 -31.14
C LEU A 514 -2.73 -4.30 -32.18
N VAL A 515 -3.22 -3.69 -33.30
CA VAL A 515 -3.87 -4.39 -34.41
C VAL A 515 -3.20 -3.97 -35.71
N ASP A 516 -2.88 -4.93 -36.58
CA ASP A 516 -2.35 -4.65 -37.92
C ASP A 516 -3.51 -4.35 -38.88
N LEU A 517 -3.59 -3.13 -39.37
CA LEU A 517 -4.60 -2.69 -40.33
C LEU A 517 -4.00 -2.59 -41.75
N LYS A 518 -4.72 -3.14 -42.73
CA LYS A 518 -4.28 -3.22 -44.15
C LYS A 518 -4.97 -2.17 -45.01
N LYS A 519 -4.21 -1.55 -45.90
CA LYS A 519 -4.70 -0.57 -46.85
C LYS A 519 -5.91 -1.09 -47.65
N GLY A 520 -6.94 -0.27 -47.70
CA GLY A 520 -8.13 -0.49 -48.51
C GLY A 520 -9.12 -1.53 -48.00
N HIS A 521 -8.81 -2.20 -46.88
CA HIS A 521 -9.80 -3.05 -46.20
C HIS A 521 -10.72 -2.19 -45.33
N ASP A 522 -12.02 -2.41 -45.45
CA ASP A 522 -13.01 -1.70 -44.61
C ASP A 522 -13.22 -2.47 -43.29
N TYR A 523 -12.55 -2.00 -42.25
CA TYR A 523 -12.64 -2.60 -40.90
C TYR A 523 -13.90 -2.14 -40.17
N THR A 524 -14.65 -3.10 -39.63
CA THR A 524 -15.71 -2.83 -38.67
C THR A 524 -15.13 -2.87 -37.25
N ILE A 525 -15.10 -1.74 -36.56
CA ILE A 525 -14.64 -1.63 -35.18
C ILE A 525 -15.86 -1.45 -34.28
N VAL A 526 -15.99 -2.30 -33.26
CA VAL A 526 -17.11 -2.28 -32.32
C VAL A 526 -16.58 -2.22 -30.91
N MET A 527 -17.13 -1.30 -30.09
CA MET A 527 -17.02 -1.35 -28.64
C MET A 527 -18.37 -1.68 -28.06
N GLU A 528 -18.40 -2.65 -27.17
CA GLU A 528 -19.55 -3.00 -26.33
C GLU A 528 -19.20 -2.65 -24.87
N TYR A 529 -20.21 -2.20 -24.14
CA TYR A 529 -20.11 -1.70 -22.79
C TYR A 529 -21.37 -2.01 -22.00
N TYR A 530 -21.25 -2.28 -20.71
CA TYR A 530 -22.40 -2.25 -19.79
C TYR A 530 -22.07 -1.54 -18.49
N GLN A 531 -23.09 -0.93 -17.89
CA GLN A 531 -23.07 -0.30 -16.58
C GLN A 531 -23.96 -1.05 -15.62
N LYS A 532 -23.42 -1.43 -14.45
CA LYS A 532 -24.18 -2.05 -13.37
C LYS A 532 -24.54 -1.01 -12.29
N ASP A 533 -23.56 -0.39 -11.68
CA ASP A 533 -23.75 0.61 -10.63
C ASP A 533 -22.56 1.60 -10.55
N GLY A 534 -22.66 2.61 -9.66
CA GLY A 534 -21.62 3.61 -9.49
C GLY A 534 -21.57 4.70 -10.56
N ASP A 535 -20.39 5.22 -10.82
CA ASP A 535 -20.10 6.14 -11.93
C ASP A 535 -19.92 5.34 -13.22
N ALA A 536 -20.21 5.94 -14.36
CA ALA A 536 -20.19 5.30 -15.66
C ALA A 536 -19.25 6.03 -16.62
N GLU A 537 -18.39 5.30 -17.29
CA GLU A 537 -17.41 5.85 -18.24
C GLU A 537 -17.15 4.86 -19.39
N ALA A 538 -17.14 5.36 -20.63
CA ALA A 538 -16.76 4.57 -21.80
C ALA A 538 -16.00 5.42 -22.82
N ALA A 539 -14.80 5.01 -23.21
CA ALA A 539 -14.00 5.68 -24.23
C ALA A 539 -13.24 4.68 -25.12
N LEU A 540 -13.05 5.02 -26.39
CA LEU A 540 -12.20 4.27 -27.30
C LEU A 540 -11.50 5.22 -28.28
N SER A 541 -10.17 5.15 -28.35
CA SER A 541 -9.36 5.86 -29.35
C SER A 541 -8.61 4.86 -30.27
N LEU A 542 -8.32 5.34 -31.50
CA LEU A 542 -7.45 4.67 -32.45
C LEU A 542 -6.31 5.61 -32.83
N ASP A 543 -5.07 5.17 -32.58
CA ASP A 543 -3.86 5.91 -32.89
C ASP A 543 -2.94 5.09 -33.82
N THR A 544 -2.21 5.76 -34.69
CA THR A 544 -1.23 5.09 -35.56
C THR A 544 0.06 4.84 -34.79
N PHE A 545 0.41 3.58 -34.51
CA PHE A 545 1.67 3.21 -33.89
C PHE A 545 2.83 3.31 -34.91
N ASN A 546 3.68 4.34 -34.78
CA ASN A 546 4.74 4.66 -35.75
C ASN A 546 6.17 4.50 -35.16
N PRO A 547 6.69 3.29 -35.04
CA PRO A 547 8.02 3.04 -34.48
C PRO A 547 9.17 3.71 -35.24
N ALA A 548 9.08 3.83 -36.57
CA ALA A 548 10.10 4.50 -37.36
C ALA A 548 10.18 6.01 -37.05
N GLY A 549 9.04 6.64 -36.81
CA GLY A 549 8.98 8.04 -36.41
C GLY A 549 9.64 8.25 -35.03
N LEU A 550 9.35 7.40 -34.08
CA LEU A 550 9.97 7.42 -32.75
C LEU A 550 11.50 7.22 -32.85
N SER A 551 11.97 6.22 -33.59
CA SER A 551 13.41 5.97 -33.76
C SER A 551 14.16 7.20 -34.29
N LYS A 552 13.63 7.90 -35.32
CA LYS A 552 14.23 9.14 -35.83
C LYS A 552 14.31 10.27 -34.80
N ILE A 553 13.32 10.34 -33.89
CA ILE A 553 13.34 11.30 -32.79
C ILE A 553 14.45 10.95 -31.79
N LEU A 554 14.55 9.66 -31.43
CA LEU A 554 15.50 9.16 -30.45
C LEU A 554 16.96 9.29 -30.88
N ASP A 555 17.24 9.33 -32.20
CA ASP A 555 18.61 9.51 -32.75
C ASP A 555 19.33 10.77 -32.22
N LYS A 556 18.56 11.79 -31.80
CA LYS A 556 19.07 13.05 -31.27
C LYS A 556 19.53 12.99 -29.81
N TYR A 557 19.32 11.86 -29.10
CA TYR A 557 19.55 11.72 -27.67
C TYR A 557 20.66 10.70 -27.36
N ASP A 558 21.26 10.82 -26.20
CA ASP A 558 22.30 9.93 -25.69
C ASP A 558 21.69 8.84 -24.80
N ASN A 559 20.61 9.19 -24.08
CA ASN A 559 19.88 8.31 -23.17
C ASN A 559 18.39 8.32 -23.49
N VAL A 560 17.73 7.19 -23.24
CA VAL A 560 16.28 7.04 -23.31
C VAL A 560 15.77 6.51 -21.98
N ILE A 561 14.87 7.24 -21.36
CA ILE A 561 14.09 6.75 -20.20
C ILE A 561 12.74 6.30 -20.71
N VAL A 562 12.40 5.05 -20.45
CA VAL A 562 11.08 4.49 -20.74
C VAL A 562 10.31 4.37 -19.43
N SER A 563 9.33 5.25 -19.22
CA SER A 563 8.48 5.26 -18.01
C SER A 563 7.22 4.45 -18.27
N VAL A 564 7.13 3.31 -17.59
CA VAL A 564 6.11 2.26 -17.81
C VAL A 564 5.50 1.79 -16.50
N GLY A 565 4.54 0.90 -16.57
CA GLY A 565 3.89 0.27 -15.43
C GLY A 565 2.39 0.55 -15.38
N PHE A 566 1.88 0.68 -14.19
CA PHE A 566 0.47 0.89 -13.90
C PHE A 566 0.23 2.27 -13.29
N ASN A 567 -1.02 2.63 -13.13
CA ASN A 567 -1.49 3.85 -12.50
C ASN A 567 -2.93 3.65 -11.98
N HIS A 568 -3.58 4.68 -11.48
CA HIS A 568 -4.94 4.61 -10.92
C HIS A 568 -6.01 4.06 -11.89
N ASP A 569 -5.76 4.09 -13.20
CA ASP A 569 -6.67 3.51 -14.21
C ASP A 569 -6.42 2.01 -14.46
N THR A 570 -5.34 1.45 -13.95
CA THR A 570 -4.89 0.09 -14.30
C THR A 570 -4.45 -0.75 -13.10
N GLU A 571 -4.35 -0.16 -11.91
CA GLU A 571 -4.08 -0.83 -10.64
C GLU A 571 -4.81 -0.11 -9.50
N GLY A 572 -5.71 -0.78 -8.82
CA GLY A 572 -6.54 -0.20 -7.78
C GLY A 572 -7.40 -1.21 -7.05
N GLU A 573 -8.24 -0.70 -6.17
CA GLU A 573 -9.18 -1.46 -5.38
C GLU A 573 -10.29 -2.06 -6.24
N GLY A 574 -10.69 -3.30 -5.91
CA GLY A 574 -11.82 -4.01 -6.51
C GLY A 574 -11.47 -4.87 -7.73
N PHE A 575 -10.21 -4.91 -8.16
CA PHE A 575 -9.77 -5.77 -9.26
C PHE A 575 -8.28 -6.13 -9.17
N ASP A 576 -7.95 -7.30 -9.70
CA ASP A 576 -6.56 -7.70 -9.89
C ASP A 576 -6.03 -7.19 -11.23
N ARG A 577 -4.76 -6.78 -11.26
CA ARG A 577 -4.07 -6.39 -12.48
C ARG A 577 -3.27 -7.54 -13.10
N PRO A 578 -2.90 -7.49 -14.40
CA PRO A 578 -2.01 -8.48 -14.97
C PRO A 578 -0.57 -8.36 -14.41
N PHE A 579 0.18 -9.47 -14.41
CA PHE A 579 1.61 -9.46 -14.07
C PHE A 579 2.45 -8.81 -15.16
N ALA A 580 2.11 -9.06 -16.43
CA ALA A 580 2.80 -8.50 -17.59
C ALA A 580 2.36 -7.05 -17.86
N LEU A 581 3.29 -6.22 -18.33
CA LEU A 581 2.97 -4.93 -18.94
C LEU A 581 2.17 -5.15 -20.23
N ASP A 582 1.34 -4.20 -20.62
CA ASP A 582 0.62 -4.29 -21.90
C ASP A 582 1.57 -4.31 -23.11
N ASN A 583 1.08 -4.81 -24.25
CA ASN A 583 1.87 -4.97 -25.46
C ASN A 583 2.49 -3.67 -25.97
N VAL A 584 1.83 -2.52 -25.74
CA VAL A 584 2.35 -1.21 -26.17
C VAL A 584 3.58 -0.84 -25.37
N GLN A 585 3.52 -1.00 -24.05
CA GLN A 585 4.64 -0.72 -23.17
C GLN A 585 5.82 -1.65 -23.45
N GLN A 586 5.58 -2.94 -23.67
CA GLN A 586 6.63 -3.90 -24.04
C GLN A 586 7.29 -3.53 -25.37
N GLN A 587 6.51 -3.08 -26.36
CA GLN A 587 7.07 -2.62 -27.64
C GLN A 587 7.84 -1.31 -27.50
N LEU A 588 7.42 -0.38 -26.65
CA LEU A 588 8.20 0.84 -26.36
C LEU A 588 9.58 0.51 -25.77
N ILE A 589 9.63 -0.42 -24.80
CA ILE A 589 10.90 -0.89 -24.24
C ILE A 589 11.76 -1.52 -25.33
N SER A 590 11.19 -2.36 -26.19
CA SER A 590 11.91 -3.03 -27.28
C SER A 590 12.44 -2.03 -28.31
N LEU A 591 11.67 -1.03 -28.69
CA LEU A 591 12.09 0.05 -29.60
C LEU A 591 13.23 0.87 -29.00
N ALA A 592 13.11 1.26 -27.73
CA ALA A 592 14.18 1.97 -27.03
C ALA A 592 15.46 1.12 -26.98
N ALA A 593 15.35 -0.16 -26.62
CA ALA A 593 16.48 -1.09 -26.58
C ALA A 593 17.18 -1.24 -27.93
N SER A 594 16.40 -1.22 -29.03
CA SER A 594 16.94 -1.34 -30.40
C SER A 594 17.56 -0.03 -30.92
N SER A 595 17.43 1.08 -30.23
CA SER A 595 17.93 2.40 -30.64
C SER A 595 19.46 2.55 -30.55
N GLY A 596 20.15 1.62 -29.91
CA GLY A 596 21.60 1.73 -29.63
C GLY A 596 21.95 2.78 -28.56
N LYS A 597 20.95 3.38 -27.88
CA LYS A 597 21.13 4.36 -26.81
C LYS A 597 21.23 3.67 -25.45
N LYS A 598 21.67 4.40 -24.42
CA LYS A 598 21.58 3.93 -23.04
C LYS A 598 20.12 3.99 -22.58
N VAL A 599 19.53 2.84 -22.30
CA VAL A 599 18.12 2.73 -21.93
C VAL A 599 17.97 2.46 -20.45
N THR A 600 17.16 3.31 -19.80
CA THR A 600 16.71 3.14 -18.41
C THR A 600 15.21 2.95 -18.41
N VAL A 601 14.72 1.84 -17.83
CA VAL A 601 13.29 1.62 -17.60
C VAL A 601 12.96 2.07 -16.17
N VAL A 602 11.98 2.96 -16.04
CA VAL A 602 11.40 3.38 -14.77
C VAL A 602 10.02 2.75 -14.66
N ILE A 603 9.81 1.94 -13.63
CA ILE A 603 8.58 1.16 -13.44
C ILE A 603 7.77 1.77 -12.30
N ASN A 604 6.51 2.10 -12.58
CA ASN A 604 5.52 2.43 -11.56
C ASN A 604 4.54 1.26 -11.40
N SER A 605 4.45 0.72 -10.20
CA SER A 605 3.59 -0.42 -9.89
C SER A 605 3.49 -0.60 -8.38
N GLY A 606 2.38 -1.12 -7.88
CA GLY A 606 2.23 -1.55 -6.49
C GLY A 606 2.89 -2.88 -6.16
N GLY A 607 3.44 -3.58 -7.15
CA GLY A 607 4.11 -4.87 -6.96
C GLY A 607 5.04 -5.23 -8.11
N GLY A 608 5.56 -6.45 -8.10
CA GLY A 608 6.41 -6.98 -9.18
C GLY A 608 5.71 -6.96 -10.53
N VAL A 609 6.48 -6.83 -11.61
CA VAL A 609 6.01 -6.95 -13.00
C VAL A 609 6.89 -7.90 -13.76
N GLU A 610 6.39 -8.49 -14.85
CA GLU A 610 7.17 -9.34 -15.72
C GLU A 610 8.28 -8.54 -16.44
N MET A 611 9.54 -8.84 -16.14
CA MET A 611 10.69 -8.13 -16.71
C MET A 611 11.56 -9.04 -17.60
N LYS A 612 11.46 -10.36 -17.43
CA LYS A 612 12.33 -11.33 -18.13
C LYS A 612 12.41 -11.16 -19.65
N PRO A 613 11.31 -10.83 -20.37
CA PRO A 613 11.36 -10.69 -21.83
C PRO A 613 12.25 -9.55 -22.35
N TRP A 614 12.54 -8.54 -21.52
CA TRP A 614 13.24 -7.32 -21.93
C TRP A 614 14.39 -6.89 -21.01
N LEU A 615 14.52 -7.46 -19.81
CA LEU A 615 15.52 -7.06 -18.80
C LEU A 615 16.96 -7.05 -19.34
N ASP A 616 17.35 -8.07 -20.09
CA ASP A 616 18.70 -8.22 -20.62
C ASP A 616 19.01 -7.23 -21.76
N LYS A 617 17.97 -6.58 -22.32
CA LYS A 617 18.09 -5.66 -23.47
C LYS A 617 18.25 -4.20 -23.05
N VAL A 618 18.08 -3.86 -21.78
CA VAL A 618 18.13 -2.50 -21.24
C VAL A 618 19.30 -2.35 -20.27
N ASN A 619 19.81 -1.12 -20.10
CA ASN A 619 21.02 -0.87 -19.31
C ASN A 619 20.72 -0.61 -17.83
N ALA A 620 19.55 -0.06 -17.49
CA ALA A 620 19.18 0.18 -16.11
C ALA A 620 17.67 -0.02 -15.90
N VAL A 621 17.30 -0.41 -14.67
CA VAL A 621 15.91 -0.57 -14.26
C VAL A 621 15.75 0.03 -12.86
N VAL A 622 14.75 0.89 -12.71
CA VAL A 622 14.39 1.54 -11.46
C VAL A 622 12.94 1.19 -11.12
N MET A 623 12.70 0.59 -9.98
CA MET A 623 11.36 0.39 -9.41
C MET A 623 11.01 1.64 -8.59
N ALA A 624 10.09 2.42 -9.10
CA ALA A 624 9.69 3.69 -8.50
C ALA A 624 8.42 3.58 -7.65
N TRP A 625 7.70 2.45 -7.71
CA TRP A 625 6.42 2.25 -7.06
C TRP A 625 5.43 3.38 -7.41
N TYR A 626 4.64 3.87 -6.44
CA TYR A 626 3.89 5.12 -6.53
C TYR A 626 4.53 6.13 -5.57
N PRO A 627 5.42 7.00 -6.07
CA PRO A 627 6.35 7.75 -5.23
C PRO A 627 5.79 9.07 -4.66
N GLY A 628 4.47 9.29 -4.77
CA GLY A 628 3.82 10.47 -4.24
C GLY A 628 4.10 11.75 -5.01
N GLN A 629 3.64 12.89 -4.44
CA GLN A 629 3.68 14.19 -5.13
C GLN A 629 5.08 14.72 -5.44
N GLU A 630 6.11 14.29 -4.72
CA GLU A 630 7.52 14.67 -4.97
C GLU A 630 8.31 13.58 -5.70
N GLY A 631 7.62 12.56 -6.23
CA GLY A 631 8.23 11.41 -6.90
C GLY A 631 9.15 11.79 -8.06
N GLY A 632 8.74 12.75 -8.89
CA GLY A 632 9.57 13.24 -9.99
C GLY A 632 10.84 13.94 -9.52
N THR A 633 10.78 14.69 -8.41
CA THR A 633 11.96 15.31 -7.78
C THR A 633 12.92 14.23 -7.29
N ALA A 634 12.44 13.23 -6.55
CA ALA A 634 13.26 12.14 -6.02
C ALA A 634 13.89 11.29 -7.15
N LEU A 635 13.11 10.92 -8.16
CA LEU A 635 13.62 10.21 -9.35
C LEU A 635 14.71 10.99 -10.07
N ALA A 636 14.50 12.30 -10.29
CA ALA A 636 15.50 13.13 -10.94
C ALA A 636 16.82 13.16 -10.16
N GLU A 637 16.76 13.27 -8.83
CA GLU A 637 17.95 13.28 -7.98
C GLU A 637 18.72 11.95 -7.99
N ILE A 638 17.98 10.82 -8.04
CA ILE A 638 18.57 9.49 -8.20
C ILE A 638 19.17 9.35 -9.59
N LEU A 639 18.39 9.58 -10.65
CA LEU A 639 18.81 9.35 -12.04
C LEU A 639 20.00 10.22 -12.45
N THR A 640 20.10 11.46 -11.94
CA THR A 640 21.24 12.34 -12.19
C THR A 640 22.42 12.09 -11.24
N GLY A 641 22.25 11.24 -10.22
CA GLY A 641 23.28 10.91 -9.24
C GLY A 641 23.51 11.98 -8.19
N LYS A 642 22.58 12.89 -7.97
CA LYS A 642 22.63 13.84 -6.85
C LYS A 642 22.58 13.09 -5.52
N ILE A 643 21.78 12.03 -5.43
CA ILE A 643 21.74 11.10 -4.31
C ILE A 643 22.00 9.67 -4.80
N ALA A 644 22.56 8.83 -3.94
CA ALA A 644 22.69 7.41 -4.19
C ALA A 644 21.38 6.69 -3.80
N PRO A 645 20.84 5.82 -4.65
CA PRO A 645 19.67 5.02 -4.29
C PRO A 645 19.96 4.13 -3.09
N SER A 646 18.95 3.92 -2.23
CA SER A 646 19.08 3.15 -0.98
C SER A 646 17.84 2.35 -0.63
N GLY A 647 16.83 2.35 -1.51
CA GLY A 647 15.66 1.49 -1.37
C GLY A 647 16.01 0.03 -1.59
N LYS A 648 15.33 -0.86 -0.88
CA LYS A 648 15.45 -2.31 -0.99
C LYS A 648 14.06 -2.92 -1.22
N LEU A 649 13.96 -3.99 -2.01
CA LEU A 649 12.69 -4.64 -2.31
C LEU A 649 12.03 -5.22 -1.05
N PRO A 650 10.79 -4.85 -0.73
CA PRO A 650 10.01 -5.48 0.34
C PRO A 650 9.29 -6.75 -0.15
N VAL A 651 9.54 -7.15 -1.39
CA VAL A 651 8.97 -8.33 -2.05
C VAL A 651 10.01 -8.98 -2.95
N SER A 652 9.91 -10.28 -3.15
CA SER A 652 10.60 -10.97 -4.25
C SER A 652 9.89 -10.65 -5.57
N ILE A 653 10.64 -10.60 -6.68
CA ILE A 653 10.05 -10.42 -8.03
C ILE A 653 10.35 -11.66 -8.86
N GLU A 654 9.32 -12.31 -9.37
CA GLU A 654 9.38 -13.52 -10.17
C GLU A 654 9.94 -13.27 -11.58
N ALA A 655 10.54 -14.29 -12.19
CA ALA A 655 10.83 -14.28 -13.61
C ALA A 655 9.56 -14.49 -14.47
N LYS A 656 8.62 -15.28 -13.98
CA LYS A 656 7.28 -15.54 -14.54
C LYS A 656 6.30 -15.87 -13.40
N TRP A 657 5.01 -15.67 -13.63
CA TRP A 657 3.98 -15.89 -12.62
C TRP A 657 4.00 -17.29 -12.00
N GLU A 658 4.22 -18.33 -12.82
CA GLU A 658 4.23 -19.72 -12.37
C GLU A 658 5.37 -20.06 -11.40
N ASP A 659 6.39 -19.19 -11.29
CA ASP A 659 7.48 -19.32 -10.33
C ASP A 659 7.07 -18.87 -8.92
N ASN A 660 6.01 -18.08 -8.80
CA ASN A 660 5.49 -17.60 -7.51
C ASN A 660 4.99 -18.81 -6.68
N PRO A 661 5.37 -18.92 -5.39
CA PRO A 661 4.94 -20.03 -4.52
C PRO A 661 3.41 -20.18 -4.45
N ASP A 662 2.69 -19.10 -4.59
CA ASP A 662 1.24 -19.00 -4.39
C ASP A 662 0.45 -19.17 -5.70
N ALA A 663 1.14 -19.24 -6.85
CA ALA A 663 0.53 -19.25 -8.19
C ALA A 663 -0.53 -20.35 -8.40
N LYS A 664 -0.35 -21.50 -7.75
CA LYS A 664 -1.28 -22.66 -7.90
C LYS A 664 -2.53 -22.52 -7.05
N SER A 665 -2.54 -21.65 -6.07
CA SER A 665 -3.58 -21.52 -5.06
C SER A 665 -4.22 -20.13 -5.01
N TYR A 666 -3.71 -19.16 -5.78
CA TYR A 666 -4.20 -17.78 -5.77
C TYR A 666 -5.60 -17.64 -6.38
N TYR A 667 -5.88 -18.33 -7.48
CA TYR A 667 -7.21 -18.35 -8.08
C TYR A 667 -7.99 -19.62 -7.73
N GLU A 668 -9.30 -19.50 -7.67
CA GLU A 668 -10.17 -20.66 -7.56
C GLU A 668 -10.06 -21.55 -8.82
N ASN A 669 -10.43 -22.80 -8.67
CA ASN A 669 -10.56 -23.78 -9.76
C ASN A 669 -11.83 -24.62 -9.56
N GLU A 670 -12.12 -25.55 -10.48
CA GLU A 670 -13.35 -26.39 -10.40
C GLU A 670 -13.54 -27.12 -9.06
N LYS A 671 -12.43 -27.47 -8.36
CA LYS A 671 -12.49 -28.17 -7.07
C LYS A 671 -12.59 -27.19 -5.88
N THR A 672 -12.19 -25.95 -6.05
CA THR A 672 -12.10 -24.94 -4.99
C THR A 672 -13.05 -23.77 -5.22
N LYS A 673 -14.09 -23.94 -6.06
CA LYS A 673 -15.03 -22.88 -6.43
C LYS A 673 -15.53 -22.10 -5.21
N GLY A 674 -15.42 -20.78 -5.25
CA GLY A 674 -15.75 -19.88 -4.15
C GLY A 674 -14.70 -19.85 -3.02
N ARG A 675 -13.53 -20.52 -3.19
CA ARG A 675 -12.50 -20.60 -2.15
C ARG A 675 -11.09 -20.39 -2.71
N VAL A 676 -10.32 -19.58 -2.04
CA VAL A 676 -8.87 -19.47 -2.19
C VAL A 676 -8.20 -20.26 -1.06
N LEU A 677 -7.39 -21.25 -1.42
CA LEU A 677 -6.70 -22.09 -0.46
C LEU A 677 -5.28 -21.59 -0.28
N TYR A 678 -4.90 -21.25 0.92
CA TYR A 678 -3.52 -20.86 1.28
C TYR A 678 -2.67 -22.10 1.49
N SER A 679 -2.58 -22.94 0.43
CA SER A 679 -1.95 -24.26 0.49
C SER A 679 -0.43 -24.23 0.59
N GLU A 680 0.19 -23.11 0.29
CA GLU A 680 1.62 -22.82 0.52
C GLU A 680 1.94 -22.73 2.02
N GLY A 681 0.96 -22.44 2.85
CA GLY A 681 1.11 -22.31 4.29
C GLY A 681 2.04 -21.14 4.64
N ILE A 682 3.00 -21.37 5.54
CA ILE A 682 3.99 -20.36 5.94
C ILE A 682 5.05 -20.07 4.88
N PHE A 683 5.00 -20.75 3.73
CA PHE A 683 6.02 -20.69 2.67
C PHE A 683 5.60 -19.76 1.51
N THR A 684 5.09 -18.58 1.83
CA THR A 684 4.87 -17.49 0.88
C THR A 684 6.12 -16.62 0.70
N GLY A 685 6.20 -15.86 -0.39
CA GLY A 685 7.33 -14.98 -0.70
C GLY A 685 8.67 -15.71 -0.75
N TYR A 686 9.75 -15.06 -0.28
CA TYR A 686 11.10 -15.65 -0.31
C TYR A 686 11.19 -17.00 0.41
N ARG A 687 10.37 -17.25 1.43
CA ARG A 687 10.30 -18.54 2.14
C ARG A 687 9.88 -19.68 1.23
N GLY A 688 8.95 -19.41 0.33
CA GLY A 688 8.47 -20.35 -0.66
C GLY A 688 9.45 -20.56 -1.81
N TYR A 689 10.11 -19.49 -2.28
CA TYR A 689 11.16 -19.60 -3.29
C TYR A 689 12.31 -20.50 -2.81
N ASP A 690 12.77 -20.29 -1.58
CA ASP A 690 13.80 -21.13 -0.96
C ASP A 690 13.37 -22.60 -0.89
N ARG A 691 12.17 -22.87 -0.36
CA ARG A 691 11.63 -24.24 -0.23
C ARG A 691 11.52 -24.96 -1.58
N ASN A 692 11.11 -24.24 -2.62
CA ASN A 692 10.90 -24.79 -3.95
C ASN A 692 12.19 -24.86 -4.77
N GLY A 693 13.32 -24.32 -4.26
CA GLY A 693 14.59 -24.24 -5.00
C GLY A 693 14.51 -23.33 -6.23
N VAL A 694 13.57 -22.40 -6.25
CA VAL A 694 13.36 -21.42 -7.33
C VAL A 694 14.08 -20.13 -7.00
N LYS A 695 14.84 -19.58 -7.95
CA LYS A 695 15.47 -18.27 -7.80
C LYS A 695 14.55 -17.21 -8.37
N PRO A 696 14.06 -16.25 -7.58
CA PRO A 696 13.34 -15.11 -8.11
C PRO A 696 14.26 -14.27 -9.01
N LEU A 697 13.69 -13.49 -9.91
CA LEU A 697 14.42 -12.56 -10.77
C LEU A 697 15.15 -11.51 -9.93
N PHE A 698 14.51 -11.00 -8.90
CA PHE A 698 15.09 -10.16 -7.85
C PHE A 698 14.63 -10.66 -6.49
N PRO A 699 15.56 -10.99 -5.57
CA PRO A 699 15.21 -11.51 -4.25
C PRO A 699 14.69 -10.42 -3.32
N PHE A 700 13.97 -10.81 -2.28
CA PHE A 700 13.57 -9.95 -1.16
C PHE A 700 14.81 -9.26 -0.54
N GLY A 701 14.71 -7.99 -0.23
CA GLY A 701 15.80 -7.17 0.30
C GLY A 701 16.77 -6.63 -0.77
N PHE A 702 16.62 -7.02 -2.03
CA PHE A 702 17.54 -6.58 -3.10
C PHE A 702 17.36 -5.08 -3.43
N GLY A 703 18.50 -4.42 -3.66
CA GLY A 703 18.55 -3.06 -4.17
C GLY A 703 20.00 -2.61 -4.34
N LEU A 704 20.30 -2.01 -5.52
CA LEU A 704 21.61 -1.50 -5.86
C LEU A 704 21.79 -0.05 -5.37
N SER A 705 23.04 0.35 -5.20
CA SER A 705 23.42 1.74 -4.92
C SER A 705 24.49 2.22 -5.91
N TYR A 706 24.86 3.50 -5.81
CA TYR A 706 26.03 4.06 -6.53
C TYR A 706 27.34 3.90 -5.73
N THR A 707 27.29 3.11 -4.65
CA THR A 707 28.43 2.72 -3.83
C THR A 707 28.28 1.24 -3.46
N THR A 708 29.28 0.67 -2.82
CA THR A 708 29.33 -0.74 -2.42
C THR A 708 29.61 -0.87 -0.94
N PHE A 709 29.14 -1.94 -0.32
CA PHE A 709 29.32 -2.20 1.10
C PHE A 709 29.92 -3.59 1.34
N ALA A 710 30.64 -3.75 2.43
CA ALA A 710 31.19 -5.02 2.86
C ALA A 710 30.84 -5.25 4.35
N TYR A 711 30.53 -6.51 4.66
CA TYR A 711 30.17 -6.98 5.99
C TYR A 711 31.31 -7.77 6.60
N SER A 712 31.57 -7.62 7.90
CA SER A 712 32.66 -8.32 8.59
C SER A 712 32.43 -8.40 10.11
N ASN A 713 33.30 -9.16 10.80
CA ASN A 713 33.41 -9.21 12.26
C ASN A 713 32.08 -9.55 12.99
N LEU A 714 31.35 -10.56 12.48
CA LEU A 714 30.13 -11.04 13.13
C LEU A 714 30.44 -11.61 14.49
N SER A 715 29.71 -11.22 15.51
CA SER A 715 29.71 -11.81 16.85
C SER A 715 28.27 -11.95 17.36
N VAL A 716 27.97 -13.08 17.97
CA VAL A 716 26.69 -13.40 18.58
C VAL A 716 26.90 -13.68 20.05
N THR A 717 26.24 -12.96 20.93
CA THR A 717 26.38 -13.06 22.39
C THR A 717 25.00 -13.31 23.00
N LYS A 718 24.86 -14.38 23.78
CA LYS A 718 23.65 -14.63 24.57
C LYS A 718 23.51 -13.56 25.64
N THR A 719 22.31 -12.95 25.72
CA THR A 719 21.96 -11.95 26.72
C THR A 719 20.88 -12.43 27.68
N GLY A 720 20.19 -13.52 27.34
CA GLY A 720 19.14 -14.17 28.13
C GLY A 720 18.98 -15.64 27.71
N ALA A 721 17.94 -16.31 28.20
CA ALA A 721 17.66 -17.71 27.87
C ALA A 721 17.42 -17.87 26.35
N ASN A 722 16.53 -17.06 25.80
CA ASN A 722 16.15 -17.02 24.39
C ASN A 722 16.44 -15.63 23.78
N GLU A 723 17.51 -14.98 24.21
CA GLU A 723 17.87 -13.64 23.76
C GLU A 723 19.32 -13.57 23.34
N VAL A 724 19.62 -12.89 22.25
CA VAL A 724 20.98 -12.69 21.75
C VAL A 724 21.20 -11.26 21.26
N ALA A 725 22.42 -10.75 21.43
CA ALA A 725 22.91 -9.55 20.76
C ALA A 725 23.79 -9.97 19.58
N VAL A 726 23.43 -9.53 18.38
CA VAL A 726 24.17 -9.79 17.14
C VAL A 726 24.88 -8.51 16.74
N SER A 727 26.21 -8.54 16.67
CA SER A 727 27.01 -7.37 16.30
C SER A 727 27.91 -7.69 15.11
N PHE A 728 27.99 -6.75 14.16
CA PHE A 728 28.82 -6.89 12.96
C PHE A 728 29.24 -5.51 12.46
N ASP A 729 30.25 -5.47 11.59
CA ASP A 729 30.73 -4.23 10.98
C ASP A 729 30.23 -4.13 9.54
N VAL A 730 29.78 -2.93 9.14
CA VAL A 730 29.48 -2.57 7.75
C VAL A 730 30.44 -1.48 7.31
N THR A 731 31.06 -1.64 6.14
CA THR A 731 32.04 -0.69 5.59
C THR A 731 31.60 -0.25 4.20
N ASN A 732 31.55 1.03 3.95
CA ASN A 732 31.38 1.57 2.58
C ASN A 732 32.70 1.43 1.83
N THR A 733 32.78 0.52 0.87
CA THR A 733 33.97 0.21 0.05
C THR A 733 34.02 1.00 -1.25
N GLY A 734 32.97 1.74 -1.56
CA GLY A 734 32.89 2.53 -2.77
C GLY A 734 33.39 3.95 -2.63
N LYS A 735 33.12 4.78 -3.63
CA LYS A 735 33.64 6.15 -3.75
C LYS A 735 32.61 7.24 -3.44
N ARG A 736 31.39 6.88 -3.09
CA ARG A 736 30.28 7.80 -2.78
C ARG A 736 29.72 7.50 -1.39
N ALA A 737 29.19 8.51 -0.72
CA ALA A 737 28.35 8.29 0.44
C ALA A 737 27.07 7.58 0.01
N GLY A 738 26.57 6.70 0.87
CA GLY A 738 25.33 5.96 0.61
C GLY A 738 24.77 5.37 1.90
N LYS A 739 23.51 4.98 1.81
CA LYS A 739 22.81 4.24 2.89
C LYS A 739 22.77 2.77 2.53
N GLU A 740 22.98 1.92 3.52
CA GLU A 740 22.85 0.47 3.41
C GLU A 740 21.83 -0.03 4.43
N VAL A 741 21.09 -1.07 4.04
CA VAL A 741 20.24 -1.84 4.94
C VAL A 741 20.93 -3.15 5.24
N ALA A 742 21.33 -3.33 6.49
CA ALA A 742 21.86 -4.58 6.98
C ALA A 742 20.71 -5.46 7.49
N GLU A 743 20.47 -6.55 6.81
CA GLU A 743 19.39 -7.51 7.10
C GLU A 743 19.93 -8.68 7.92
N LEU A 744 19.14 -9.12 8.92
CA LEU A 744 19.47 -10.23 9.80
C LEU A 744 18.38 -11.28 9.73
N TYR A 745 18.77 -12.49 9.39
CA TYR A 745 17.90 -13.66 9.28
C TYR A 745 18.27 -14.73 10.30
N VAL A 746 17.30 -15.53 10.70
CA VAL A 746 17.44 -16.67 11.61
C VAL A 746 17.01 -17.94 10.89
N HIS A 747 17.79 -19.00 11.03
CA HIS A 747 17.49 -20.36 10.57
C HIS A 747 17.64 -21.34 11.71
N GLN A 748 16.61 -22.13 12.00
CA GLN A 748 16.71 -23.24 12.97
C GLN A 748 17.16 -24.51 12.24
N GLN A 749 18.36 -25.03 12.60
CA GLN A 749 18.97 -26.19 11.89
C GLN A 749 18.13 -27.47 11.97
N LYS A 750 17.45 -27.69 13.10
CA LYS A 750 16.56 -28.84 13.32
C LYS A 750 15.34 -28.36 14.08
N CYS A 751 14.17 -28.69 13.59
CA CYS A 751 12.90 -28.36 14.22
C CYS A 751 11.93 -29.55 14.09
N SER A 752 11.02 -29.70 15.06
CA SER A 752 9.98 -30.73 15.06
C SER A 752 8.93 -30.54 13.97
N VAL A 753 8.82 -29.32 13.45
CA VAL A 753 7.91 -28.93 12.38
C VAL A 753 8.68 -28.31 11.19
N PRO A 754 8.15 -28.33 9.97
CA PRO A 754 8.77 -27.61 8.85
C PRO A 754 8.92 -26.12 9.16
N ARG A 755 10.12 -25.55 8.95
CA ARG A 755 10.41 -24.12 9.03
C ARG A 755 11.09 -23.62 7.75
N PRO A 756 10.98 -22.30 7.44
CA PRO A 756 11.73 -21.72 6.33
C PRO A 756 13.25 -21.85 6.51
N GLU A 757 13.98 -21.89 5.38
CA GLU A 757 15.44 -21.88 5.35
C GLU A 757 16.04 -20.63 6.01
N LYS A 758 15.27 -19.55 6.08
CA LYS A 758 15.60 -18.32 6.79
C LYS A 758 14.36 -17.46 6.99
N GLU A 759 14.38 -16.67 8.05
CA GLU A 759 13.30 -15.72 8.39
C GLU A 759 13.93 -14.40 8.80
N LEU A 760 13.50 -13.29 8.22
CA LEU A 760 13.92 -11.96 8.64
C LEU A 760 13.49 -11.71 10.09
N LYS A 761 14.44 -11.35 10.96
CA LYS A 761 14.19 -11.08 12.38
C LYS A 761 14.86 -9.78 12.87
N GLY A 762 15.54 -9.07 11.97
CA GLY A 762 16.11 -7.77 12.29
C GLY A 762 16.67 -7.06 11.06
N TYR A 763 16.72 -5.75 11.11
CA TYR A 763 17.40 -4.94 10.12
C TYR A 763 17.83 -3.60 10.72
N GLU A 764 18.82 -2.95 10.08
CA GLU A 764 19.25 -1.61 10.44
C GLU A 764 19.68 -0.86 9.20
N LYS A 765 19.16 0.38 9.01
CA LYS A 765 19.57 1.26 7.91
C LYS A 765 20.59 2.28 8.40
N ILE A 766 21.77 2.30 7.78
CA ILE A 766 22.88 3.14 8.19
C ILE A 766 23.42 3.96 7.02
N GLU A 767 23.92 5.17 7.29
CA GLU A 767 24.54 6.04 6.30
C GLU A 767 26.05 6.08 6.49
N LEU A 768 26.82 5.78 5.44
CA LEU A 768 28.28 5.69 5.48
C LEU A 768 28.93 6.53 4.38
N LYS A 769 29.93 7.33 4.77
CA LYS A 769 30.83 8.01 3.84
C LYS A 769 31.81 6.98 3.21
N PRO A 770 32.47 7.32 2.07
CA PRO A 770 33.49 6.45 1.49
C PRO A 770 34.55 6.04 2.50
N GLY A 771 34.85 4.75 2.60
CA GLY A 771 35.80 4.18 3.55
C GLY A 771 35.33 4.13 5.01
N GLN A 772 34.17 4.69 5.34
CA GLN A 772 33.66 4.66 6.71
C GLN A 772 33.17 3.25 7.06
N LYS A 773 33.50 2.85 8.29
CA LYS A 773 33.03 1.62 8.94
C LYS A 773 32.15 1.97 10.13
N GLN A 774 31.07 1.23 10.32
CA GLN A 774 30.20 1.32 11.50
C GLN A 774 29.92 -0.05 12.08
N ARG A 775 29.97 -0.15 13.41
CA ARG A 775 29.52 -1.32 14.17
C ARG A 775 28.01 -1.22 14.33
N VAL A 776 27.30 -2.26 13.90
CA VAL A 776 25.85 -2.43 14.05
C VAL A 776 25.60 -3.48 15.12
N THR A 777 24.60 -3.28 15.98
CA THR A 777 24.17 -4.28 16.96
C THR A 777 22.65 -4.39 16.93
N ILE A 778 22.14 -5.58 16.64
CA ILE A 778 20.72 -5.92 16.63
C ILE A 778 20.46 -6.89 17.78
N LYS A 779 19.47 -6.58 18.62
CA LYS A 779 19.03 -7.46 19.70
C LYS A 779 17.87 -8.30 19.20
N LEU A 780 17.95 -9.59 19.40
CA LEU A 780 16.88 -10.55 19.11
C LEU A 780 16.30 -11.04 20.43
N GLY A 781 15.02 -10.90 20.63
CA GLY A 781 14.26 -11.48 21.71
C GLY A 781 13.75 -12.89 21.36
N GLU A 782 12.96 -13.48 22.26
CA GLU A 782 12.38 -14.81 22.09
C GLU A 782 11.57 -14.95 20.80
N GLU A 783 10.89 -13.88 20.40
CA GLU A 783 10.08 -13.82 19.17
C GLU A 783 10.88 -14.06 17.87
N ALA A 784 12.21 -13.94 17.91
CA ALA A 784 13.05 -14.24 16.75
C ALA A 784 13.25 -15.77 16.53
N PHE A 785 12.99 -16.58 17.54
CA PHE A 785 13.33 -18.00 17.57
C PHE A 785 12.11 -18.92 17.63
N HIS A 786 10.94 -18.39 17.95
CA HIS A 786 9.71 -19.16 18.13
C HIS A 786 9.06 -19.59 16.81
N PHE A 787 8.15 -20.56 16.87
CA PHE A 787 7.14 -20.92 15.87
C PHE A 787 5.81 -21.20 16.58
N TYR A 788 4.70 -21.20 15.81
CA TYR A 788 3.39 -21.48 16.37
C TYR A 788 3.12 -22.98 16.46
N ASP A 789 2.92 -23.50 17.67
CA ASP A 789 2.59 -24.89 17.95
C ASP A 789 1.06 -25.06 17.97
N VAL A 790 0.50 -25.62 16.92
CA VAL A 790 -0.95 -25.82 16.77
C VAL A 790 -1.56 -26.78 17.80
N THR A 791 -0.75 -27.63 18.47
CA THR A 791 -1.24 -28.51 19.52
C THR A 791 -1.36 -27.83 20.87
N LYS A 792 -0.59 -26.76 21.08
CA LYS A 792 -0.56 -25.94 22.28
C LYS A 792 -1.28 -24.59 22.08
N HIS A 793 -1.67 -24.28 20.86
CA HIS A 793 -2.26 -23.01 20.47
C HIS A 793 -1.46 -21.77 20.97
N ARG A 794 -0.12 -21.84 20.85
CA ARG A 794 0.77 -20.75 21.24
C ARG A 794 2.13 -20.82 20.56
N PHE A 795 2.84 -19.71 20.59
CA PHE A 795 4.24 -19.67 20.18
C PHE A 795 5.14 -20.39 21.19
N VAL A 796 6.10 -21.12 20.67
CA VAL A 796 7.09 -21.88 21.45
C VAL A 796 8.48 -21.75 20.84
N VAL A 797 9.51 -21.68 21.70
CA VAL A 797 10.91 -21.85 21.30
C VAL A 797 11.28 -23.30 21.54
N GLU A 798 11.72 -24.00 20.50
CA GLU A 798 12.27 -25.34 20.59
C GLU A 798 13.79 -25.24 20.74
N PRO A 799 14.37 -25.78 21.81
CA PRO A 799 15.82 -25.74 22.03
C PRO A 799 16.60 -26.35 20.87
N GLY A 800 17.73 -25.74 20.51
CA GLY A 800 18.55 -26.24 19.40
C GLY A 800 19.55 -25.23 18.87
N ALA A 801 20.16 -25.59 17.76
CA ALA A 801 21.11 -24.74 17.05
C ALA A 801 20.39 -23.84 16.06
N PHE A 802 20.67 -22.55 16.17
CA PHE A 802 20.15 -21.50 15.28
C PHE A 802 21.29 -20.82 14.54
N ASP A 803 21.19 -20.73 13.22
CA ASP A 803 22.11 -19.95 12.40
C ASP A 803 21.62 -18.50 12.33
N ILE A 804 22.52 -17.58 12.60
CA ILE A 804 22.34 -16.15 12.44
C ILE A 804 23.03 -15.75 11.15
N LEU A 805 22.27 -15.23 10.18
CA LEU A 805 22.73 -14.87 8.85
C LEU A 805 22.60 -13.34 8.68
N VAL A 806 23.64 -12.68 8.19
CA VAL A 806 23.64 -11.21 8.01
C VAL A 806 24.17 -10.83 6.64
N GLY A 807 23.47 -9.91 5.99
CA GLY A 807 23.89 -9.38 4.69
C GLY A 807 23.00 -8.29 4.14
N GLY A 808 23.03 -8.11 2.82
CA GLY A 808 22.36 -7.02 2.12
C GLY A 808 21.05 -7.40 1.43
N SER A 809 20.68 -8.68 1.43
CA SER A 809 19.42 -9.21 0.93
C SER A 809 19.22 -10.66 1.33
N SER A 810 18.03 -11.22 1.12
CA SER A 810 17.77 -12.66 1.39
C SER A 810 18.65 -13.62 0.58
N ALA A 811 19.27 -13.17 -0.50
CA ALA A 811 20.18 -13.96 -1.34
C ALA A 811 21.67 -13.59 -1.19
N ASP A 812 21.99 -12.52 -0.46
CA ASP A 812 23.37 -12.06 -0.21
C ASP A 812 23.61 -11.95 1.30
N LEU A 813 24.02 -13.07 1.91
CA LEU A 813 24.21 -13.23 3.36
C LEU A 813 25.64 -13.72 3.65
N PRO A 814 26.65 -12.83 3.49
CA PRO A 814 28.05 -13.20 3.61
C PRO A 814 28.49 -13.59 5.03
N LEU A 815 27.72 -13.21 6.05
CA LEU A 815 28.09 -13.53 7.43
C LEU A 815 27.15 -14.58 8.02
N LYS A 816 27.74 -15.57 8.68
CA LYS A 816 27.02 -16.65 9.38
C LYS A 816 27.69 -17.00 10.71
N ALA A 817 26.88 -17.16 11.74
CA ALA A 817 27.30 -17.69 13.03
C ALA A 817 26.20 -18.60 13.61
N THR A 818 26.55 -19.57 14.42
CA THR A 818 25.56 -20.46 15.07
C THR A 818 25.48 -20.16 16.55
N VAL A 819 24.28 -20.14 17.11
CA VAL A 819 24.03 -20.06 18.56
C VAL A 819 23.13 -21.23 18.99
N ASN A 820 23.36 -21.77 20.16
CA ASN A 820 22.52 -22.80 20.79
C ASN A 820 21.63 -22.13 21.85
N LEU A 821 20.30 -22.31 21.74
CA LEU A 821 19.31 -21.80 22.69
C LEU A 821 18.71 -22.94 23.51
#